data_f6a7649df012adee40d938945a6f15c2
#
_entry.id   f6a7649df012adee40d938945a6f15c2
#
_cell.length_a   1.000
_cell.length_b   1.000
_cell.length_c   1.000
_cell.angle_alpha   90.00
_cell.angle_beta   90.00
_cell.angle_gamma   90.00
#
_symmetry.space_group_name_H-M   'P 1'
#
loop_
_entity.id
_entity.type
_entity.pdbx_description
1 polymer ?
#
loop_
_entity_poly.entity_id
_entity_poly.type
_entity_poly.pdbx_seq_one_letter_code
_entity_poly.pdbx_strand_id
1 'polypeptide(L)'
;MKSPLHSIALAISLGLATGAYAQTVDLPETVAIGRPIVDEVKVDPYSSTSAVVTDEQLRDQNAVDLASALRRTPGVQISRYNPVGAFGGDQGGAIFIRGMGVSRPGSEIKTYIDGIPFYMGVWGHPLLDLLPINGMKSITVYKSPQPQINGNNFASVNLATKRATEDGVHGSARISAGSFGTIIEQADLVGRQGNVDYMLAQGHAQSNGHRANADGELNNVMGRLGLKLSEHWSVGAGFLYVDNRARDPGDNRQPAPAEAPQYNTQAGMVSASVSHVHGDWRGDFKVYSNSGQGNLLHQAGLDGDTLSSFRMSGLRWKEQFSPWEGGTVVAGLDHDRVSGDVKFNRVAPAPQTRFDAPTFKVTSPYVSVTQAIPLSPDWALVPSAGLRFYEHSAFNSRLAPHAGLSLVSDKLTVFANVSRGINYPGLEVPLLASLMPALGTSWQQLSAEELDHAEVGVKLSPTEATQVDVSLFHDKVKNRYVFGFPPDVPPPPQFLNLGSYRMRGAEVSVRQAVGRDWTVFGGLTLLAPTIDNLPYTPKRALTIGINGQLGPLRIAFDAQYQSEVWALNRSRAAGVANTEKVSGFAVANARIAYPLPALGKKGEIFLAVENLFDRDYAYRPGYPMPGRWGQVGLSASF
;
A
#
# COMPACT_ATOMS: atom_id res chain seq x y z
N MET A 1 -32.23 -5.59 -2.69
CA MET A 1 -32.47 -5.47 -1.23
C MET A 1 -31.52 -4.40 -0.72
N LYS A 2 -32.03 -3.30 -0.19
CA LYS A 2 -31.20 -2.20 0.32
C LYS A 2 -30.44 -2.67 1.57
N SER A 3 -29.12 -2.46 1.60
CA SER A 3 -28.26 -2.80 2.73
C SER A 3 -28.66 -2.02 4.00
N PRO A 4 -28.66 -2.64 5.19
CA PRO A 4 -29.09 -2.01 6.44
C PRO A 4 -28.06 -1.06 7.07
N LEU A 5 -27.00 -0.68 6.38
CA LEU A 5 -25.89 0.13 6.92
C LEU A 5 -26.16 1.65 7.02
N HIS A 6 -27.30 2.15 6.53
CA HIS A 6 -27.60 3.60 6.52
C HIS A 6 -28.13 4.16 7.83
N SER A 7 -28.22 3.39 8.91
CA SER A 7 -28.91 3.81 10.13
C SER A 7 -28.06 3.84 11.42
N ILE A 8 -26.74 3.68 11.35
CA ILE A 8 -25.88 3.62 12.57
C ILE A 8 -25.14 4.93 12.87
N ALA A 9 -25.37 5.98 12.11
CA ALA A 9 -24.62 7.24 12.24
C ALA A 9 -25.04 8.16 13.42
N LEU A 10 -25.93 7.76 14.32
CA LEU A 10 -26.39 8.68 15.36
C LEU A 10 -26.69 8.01 16.71
N ALA A 11 -25.70 7.52 17.41
CA ALA A 11 -25.73 7.37 18.88
C ALA A 11 -24.45 6.70 19.39
N ILE A 12 -23.48 7.46 19.81
CA ILE A 12 -22.59 7.12 20.94
C ILE A 12 -21.90 8.43 21.37
N SER A 13 -22.41 9.03 22.38
CA SER A 13 -21.73 9.99 23.24
C SER A 13 -21.58 9.37 24.63
N LEU A 14 -20.40 9.57 25.21
CA LEU A 14 -19.93 9.34 26.59
C LEU A 14 -18.90 8.19 26.72
N GLY A 15 -17.74 8.58 27.02
CA GLY A 15 -17.07 8.92 28.25
C GLY A 15 -15.83 8.12 28.54
N LEU A 16 -14.69 8.77 28.71
CA LEU A 16 -13.56 8.64 29.66
C LEU A 16 -12.39 7.69 29.31
N ALA A 17 -11.26 8.03 29.41
CA ALA A 17 -9.99 8.73 29.60
C ALA A 17 -8.72 7.92 29.93
N THR A 18 -7.60 8.38 29.58
CA THR A 18 -6.14 8.54 29.69
C THR A 18 -5.24 7.28 29.66
N GLY A 19 -4.24 7.25 29.03
CA GLY A 19 -2.90 7.54 28.81
C GLY A 19 -1.85 6.47 28.78
N ALA A 20 -0.99 6.49 27.85
CA ALA A 20 0.47 6.48 27.75
C ALA A 20 1.10 5.54 26.68
N TYR A 21 2.16 6.02 26.13
CA TYR A 21 2.83 5.73 24.86
C TYR A 21 3.72 4.48 24.85
N ALA A 22 3.82 3.84 23.66
CA ALA A 22 5.08 3.25 23.21
C ALA A 22 5.62 4.14 22.08
N GLN A 23 6.62 4.96 22.36
CA GLN A 23 7.41 5.63 21.35
C GLN A 23 8.39 4.61 20.74
N THR A 24 8.40 4.50 19.42
CA THR A 24 9.57 4.05 18.69
C THR A 24 10.69 5.07 18.96
N VAL A 25 11.91 4.61 19.21
CA VAL A 25 13.08 5.50 19.17
C VAL A 25 13.26 5.83 17.70
N ASP A 26 12.64 6.93 17.28
CA ASP A 26 13.10 7.62 16.09
C ASP A 26 14.48 8.18 16.40
N LEU A 27 15.42 7.99 15.47
CA LEU A 27 16.58 8.88 15.41
C LEU A 27 16.06 10.32 15.51
N PRO A 28 16.78 11.28 16.14
CA PRO A 28 16.25 12.61 16.41
C PRO A 28 15.47 13.11 15.21
N GLU A 29 14.17 13.36 15.39
CA GLU A 29 13.33 13.90 14.34
C GLU A 29 14.02 15.17 13.87
N THR A 30 14.53 15.12 12.66
CA THR A 30 14.96 16.33 11.97
C THR A 30 13.79 17.29 12.04
N VAL A 31 14.02 18.43 12.66
CA VAL A 31 13.07 19.51 12.97
C VAL A 31 11.94 19.55 11.96
N ALA A 32 10.71 19.38 12.43
CA ALA A 32 9.52 19.41 11.60
C ALA A 32 9.46 20.73 10.85
N ILE A 33 9.88 20.70 9.60
CA ILE A 33 9.67 21.84 8.69
C ILE A 33 8.15 22.02 8.58
N GLY A 34 7.67 23.19 8.98
CA GLY A 34 6.25 23.46 9.13
C GLY A 34 5.40 22.97 7.96
N ARG A 35 4.45 22.07 8.26
CA ARG A 35 3.40 21.50 7.42
C ARG A 35 3.91 20.72 6.19
N PRO A 36 4.32 19.46 6.35
CA PRO A 36 4.66 18.60 5.20
C PRO A 36 3.39 18.21 4.44
N ILE A 37 3.32 18.58 3.17
CA ILE A 37 2.27 18.13 2.24
C ILE A 37 2.88 17.27 1.12
N VAL A 38 4.03 16.70 1.39
CA VAL A 38 4.80 15.88 0.46
C VAL A 38 5.18 14.61 1.17
N ASP A 39 5.32 13.53 0.43
CA ASP A 39 5.84 12.28 0.97
C ASP A 39 7.16 12.56 1.70
N GLU A 40 7.17 12.27 2.98
CA GLU A 40 8.39 12.39 3.76
C GLU A 40 9.26 11.16 3.49
N VAL A 41 10.48 11.37 3.00
CA VAL A 41 11.47 10.30 2.92
C VAL A 41 12.11 10.14 4.29
N LYS A 42 11.96 8.95 4.88
CA LYS A 42 12.59 8.57 6.14
C LYS A 42 13.69 7.54 5.88
N VAL A 43 14.81 7.72 6.58
CA VAL A 43 15.88 6.72 6.68
C VAL A 43 15.75 6.10 8.08
N ASP A 44 15.52 4.80 8.14
CA ASP A 44 15.37 4.09 9.40
C ASP A 44 16.74 3.73 10.03
N PRO A 45 16.77 3.25 11.29
CA PRO A 45 18.03 2.84 11.93
C PRO A 45 18.77 1.71 11.20
N TYR A 46 18.13 1.04 10.26
CA TYR A 46 18.74 0.01 9.42
C TYR A 46 19.24 0.53 8.07
N SER A 47 19.30 1.86 7.92
CA SER A 47 19.74 2.56 6.71
C SER A 47 18.83 2.30 5.48
N SER A 48 17.57 1.95 5.72
CA SER A 48 16.59 1.71 4.67
C SER A 48 15.68 2.92 4.48
N THR A 49 15.25 3.15 3.24
CA THR A 49 14.38 4.28 2.90
C THR A 49 12.92 3.88 2.85
N SER A 50 12.07 4.80 3.28
CA SER A 50 10.61 4.72 3.10
C SER A 50 10.03 6.07 2.70
N ALA A 51 8.90 6.08 2.01
CA ALA A 51 8.11 7.27 1.76
C ALA A 51 6.86 7.24 2.66
N VAL A 52 6.57 8.36 3.31
CA VAL A 52 5.43 8.47 4.24
C VAL A 52 4.44 9.50 3.72
N VAL A 53 3.20 9.07 3.48
CA VAL A 53 2.05 9.92 3.15
C VAL A 53 1.26 10.16 4.42
N THR A 54 1.10 11.42 4.82
CA THR A 54 0.39 11.81 6.06
C THR A 54 -1.10 12.04 5.82
N ASP A 55 -1.91 12.08 6.90
CA ASP A 55 -3.33 12.41 6.83
C ASP A 55 -3.61 13.82 6.28
N GLU A 56 -2.73 14.80 6.55
CA GLU A 56 -2.83 16.13 5.95
C GLU A 56 -2.62 16.08 4.43
N GLN A 57 -1.66 15.30 3.99
CA GLN A 57 -1.38 15.09 2.58
C GLN A 57 -2.55 14.38 1.88
N LEU A 58 -3.16 13.37 2.52
CA LEU A 58 -4.37 12.71 2.00
C LEU A 58 -5.51 13.71 1.78
N ARG A 59 -5.71 14.64 2.73
CA ARG A 59 -6.70 15.71 2.60
C ARG A 59 -6.40 16.66 1.44
N ASP A 60 -5.16 17.13 1.35
CA ASP A 60 -4.78 18.12 0.32
C ASP A 60 -4.74 17.54 -1.09
N GLN A 61 -4.48 16.25 -1.22
CA GLN A 61 -4.61 15.53 -2.47
C GLN A 61 -6.06 15.21 -2.86
N ASN A 62 -7.02 15.48 -1.98
CA ASN A 62 -8.39 15.00 -2.12
C ASN A 62 -8.46 13.47 -2.29
N ALA A 63 -7.56 12.75 -1.59
CA ALA A 63 -7.48 11.30 -1.71
C ALA A 63 -8.75 10.62 -1.18
N VAL A 64 -9.25 9.64 -1.94
CA VAL A 64 -10.47 8.87 -1.60
C VAL A 64 -10.17 7.38 -1.46
N ASP A 65 -9.12 6.92 -2.10
CA ASP A 65 -8.65 5.54 -2.12
C ASP A 65 -7.13 5.48 -2.08
N LEU A 66 -6.57 4.30 -1.95
CA LEU A 66 -5.13 4.10 -1.89
C LEU A 66 -4.44 4.51 -3.20
N ALA A 67 -5.10 4.37 -4.35
CA ALA A 67 -4.57 4.80 -5.63
C ALA A 67 -4.34 6.31 -5.68
N SER A 68 -5.34 7.09 -5.29
CA SER A 68 -5.22 8.56 -5.21
C SER A 68 -4.25 9.01 -4.12
N ALA A 69 -4.13 8.26 -3.02
CA ALA A 69 -3.20 8.54 -1.95
C ALA A 69 -1.72 8.42 -2.37
N LEU A 70 -1.40 7.42 -3.18
CA LEU A 70 -0.01 7.09 -3.57
C LEU A 70 0.42 7.73 -4.90
N ARG A 71 -0.44 8.46 -5.60
CA ARG A 71 -0.16 9.00 -6.94
C ARG A 71 1.06 9.94 -7.01
N ARG A 72 1.45 10.54 -5.89
CA ARG A 72 2.60 11.46 -5.80
C ARG A 72 3.87 10.79 -5.30
N THR A 73 3.79 9.56 -4.82
CA THR A 73 4.91 8.86 -4.21
C THR A 73 5.94 8.48 -5.28
N PRO A 74 7.18 9.02 -5.23
CA PRO A 74 8.20 8.68 -6.20
C PRO A 74 8.47 7.17 -6.22
N GLY A 75 8.67 6.59 -7.42
CA GLY A 75 8.93 5.17 -7.58
C GLY A 75 7.70 4.26 -7.46
N VAL A 76 6.52 4.81 -7.17
CA VAL A 76 5.24 4.09 -7.13
C VAL A 76 4.43 4.38 -8.39
N GLN A 77 3.90 3.34 -8.99
CA GLN A 77 2.96 3.41 -10.10
C GLN A 77 1.67 2.69 -9.72
N ILE A 78 0.55 3.26 -10.10
CA ILE A 78 -0.78 2.68 -9.85
C ILE A 78 -1.45 2.43 -11.19
N SER A 79 -2.07 1.26 -11.35
CA SER A 79 -2.94 0.99 -12.48
C SER A 79 -4.39 1.05 -12.02
N ARG A 80 -5.18 1.94 -12.59
CA ARG A 80 -6.64 2.04 -12.41
C ARG A 80 -7.30 2.56 -13.68
N TYR A 81 -8.63 2.47 -13.77
CA TYR A 81 -9.39 2.99 -14.90
C TYR A 81 -10.81 3.46 -14.54
N ASN A 82 -11.23 3.34 -13.29
CA ASN A 82 -12.49 3.90 -12.78
C ASN A 82 -12.20 5.09 -11.86
N PRO A 83 -13.09 6.10 -11.78
CA PRO A 83 -12.97 7.22 -10.84
C PRO A 83 -12.99 6.77 -9.39
N VAL A 84 -13.85 5.80 -9.05
CA VAL A 84 -14.01 5.17 -7.75
C VAL A 84 -14.07 3.65 -7.95
N GLY A 85 -13.41 2.92 -7.08
CA GLY A 85 -13.32 1.46 -7.14
C GLY A 85 -12.25 0.96 -8.09
N ALA A 86 -11.69 -0.19 -7.78
CA ALA A 86 -10.71 -0.90 -8.59
C ALA A 86 -11.25 -2.27 -8.99
N PHE A 87 -11.32 -2.54 -10.28
CA PHE A 87 -11.64 -3.87 -10.76
C PHE A 87 -10.48 -4.82 -10.42
N GLY A 88 -10.76 -5.84 -9.62
CA GLY A 88 -9.75 -6.69 -9.00
C GLY A 88 -8.86 -7.47 -9.95
N GLY A 89 -7.80 -8.01 -9.38
CA GLY A 89 -6.81 -8.81 -10.07
C GLY A 89 -5.77 -8.00 -10.84
N ASP A 90 -5.06 -8.66 -11.71
CA ASP A 90 -4.01 -8.07 -12.57
C ASP A 90 -4.56 -7.14 -13.66
N GLN A 91 -5.84 -6.84 -13.60
CA GLN A 91 -6.52 -6.13 -14.67
C GLN A 91 -6.81 -4.65 -14.35
N GLY A 92 -6.90 -4.27 -13.09
CA GLY A 92 -7.11 -2.89 -12.71
C GLY A 92 -7.07 -2.74 -11.19
N GLY A 93 -6.30 -1.80 -10.68
CA GLY A 93 -6.13 -1.60 -9.26
C GLY A 93 -4.95 -2.36 -8.66
N ALA A 94 -3.82 -2.36 -9.34
CA ALA A 94 -2.56 -2.89 -8.85
C ALA A 94 -1.57 -1.78 -8.50
N ILE A 95 -0.67 -2.09 -7.57
CA ILE A 95 0.46 -1.24 -7.14
C ILE A 95 1.74 -1.81 -7.73
N PHE A 96 2.58 -0.94 -8.29
CA PHE A 96 3.90 -1.28 -8.80
C PHE A 96 4.93 -0.37 -8.14
N ILE A 97 6.01 -0.92 -7.63
CA ILE A 97 7.06 -0.18 -6.92
C ILE A 97 8.41 -0.52 -7.54
N ARG A 98 9.10 0.46 -8.13
CA ARG A 98 10.43 0.28 -8.77
C ARG A 98 10.46 -0.91 -9.75
N GLY A 99 9.37 -1.15 -10.50
CA GLY A 99 9.23 -2.28 -11.41
C GLY A 99 8.89 -3.63 -10.76
N MET A 100 8.64 -3.66 -9.45
CA MET A 100 8.04 -4.79 -8.74
C MET A 100 6.51 -4.69 -8.81
N GLY A 101 5.80 -5.80 -8.56
CA GLY A 101 4.33 -5.90 -8.65
C GLY A 101 3.85 -6.56 -9.95
N VAL A 102 4.77 -6.98 -10.81
CA VAL A 102 4.48 -7.57 -12.13
C VAL A 102 4.50 -9.10 -12.14
N SER A 103 4.96 -9.76 -11.08
CA SER A 103 4.74 -11.19 -10.91
C SER A 103 3.27 -11.45 -10.70
N ARG A 104 2.82 -12.57 -11.14
CA ARG A 104 1.42 -12.87 -11.02
C ARG A 104 1.14 -13.71 -9.78
N PRO A 105 0.24 -13.20 -8.98
CA PRO A 105 -0.63 -12.02 -9.16
C PRO A 105 -0.12 -10.71 -8.52
N GLY A 106 1.17 -10.45 -8.43
CA GLY A 106 1.73 -9.24 -7.83
C GLY A 106 2.09 -9.44 -6.35
N SER A 107 2.33 -10.67 -5.97
CA SER A 107 2.54 -11.09 -4.58
C SER A 107 3.84 -10.58 -3.96
N GLU A 108 4.77 -10.04 -4.75
CA GLU A 108 6.00 -9.44 -4.27
C GLU A 108 5.79 -8.13 -3.51
N ILE A 109 4.61 -7.51 -3.61
CA ILE A 109 4.21 -6.35 -2.79
C ILE A 109 3.13 -6.79 -1.81
N LYS A 110 3.35 -6.57 -0.53
CA LYS A 110 2.36 -6.87 0.51
C LYS A 110 1.84 -5.60 1.15
N THR A 111 0.60 -5.66 1.61
CA THR A 111 -0.08 -4.55 2.29
C THR A 111 -0.40 -4.92 3.73
N TYR A 112 -0.27 -3.94 4.62
CA TYR A 112 -0.44 -4.13 6.06
C TYR A 112 -1.27 -3.00 6.66
N ILE A 113 -2.06 -3.31 7.68
CA ILE A 113 -2.74 -2.34 8.54
C ILE A 113 -2.27 -2.59 9.97
N ASP A 114 -1.65 -1.58 10.59
CA ASP A 114 -1.00 -1.68 11.91
C ASP A 114 -0.04 -2.89 12.04
N GLY A 115 0.67 -3.23 10.95
CA GLY A 115 1.59 -4.36 10.87
C GLY A 115 0.94 -5.72 10.65
N ILE A 116 -0.38 -5.78 10.48
CA ILE A 116 -1.14 -6.99 10.18
C ILE A 116 -1.31 -7.10 8.66
N PRO A 117 -0.92 -8.21 8.00
CA PRO A 117 -1.08 -8.36 6.56
C PRO A 117 -2.56 -8.37 6.17
N PHE A 118 -2.92 -7.56 5.17
CA PHE A 118 -4.28 -7.49 4.67
C PHE A 118 -4.27 -7.38 3.14
N TYR A 119 -4.52 -8.48 2.47
CA TYR A 119 -4.53 -8.64 1.02
C TYR A 119 -5.37 -9.86 0.62
N MET A 120 -5.61 -10.06 -0.67
CA MET A 120 -6.38 -11.20 -1.19
C MET A 120 -5.58 -12.51 -1.08
N GLY A 121 -5.83 -13.28 -0.02
CA GLY A 121 -5.01 -14.43 0.36
C GLY A 121 -4.90 -15.54 -0.67
N VAL A 122 -6.00 -15.92 -1.37
CA VAL A 122 -5.99 -17.01 -2.36
C VAL A 122 -5.16 -16.64 -3.60
N TRP A 123 -5.23 -15.39 -4.03
CA TRP A 123 -4.52 -14.91 -5.21
C TRP A 123 -3.20 -14.21 -4.85
N GLY A 124 -2.92 -14.01 -3.55
CA GLY A 124 -1.66 -13.52 -3.01
C GLY A 124 -1.34 -12.04 -3.30
N HIS A 125 -2.22 -11.29 -3.95
CA HIS A 125 -1.94 -9.92 -4.36
C HIS A 125 -2.69 -8.85 -3.55
N PRO A 126 -2.13 -7.63 -3.43
CA PRO A 126 -2.84 -6.52 -2.84
C PRO A 126 -4.05 -6.14 -3.71
N LEU A 127 -5.17 -5.87 -3.07
CA LEU A 127 -6.33 -5.24 -3.70
C LEU A 127 -6.49 -3.84 -3.12
N LEU A 128 -6.47 -2.83 -3.98
CA LEU A 128 -6.57 -1.42 -3.54
C LEU A 128 -7.85 -1.16 -2.76
N ASP A 129 -8.95 -1.78 -3.16
CA ASP A 129 -10.26 -1.59 -2.53
C ASP A 129 -10.38 -2.24 -1.14
N LEU A 130 -9.49 -3.15 -0.76
CA LEU A 130 -9.42 -3.69 0.61
C LEU A 130 -8.84 -2.71 1.62
N LEU A 131 -8.17 -1.64 1.17
CA LEU A 131 -7.32 -0.79 1.97
C LEU A 131 -7.92 0.62 2.09
N PRO A 132 -8.85 0.85 3.02
CA PRO A 132 -9.42 2.18 3.24
C PRO A 132 -8.34 3.12 3.77
N ILE A 133 -8.39 4.38 3.34
CA ILE A 133 -7.44 5.41 3.79
C ILE A 133 -8.05 6.38 4.83
N ASN A 134 -9.37 6.41 4.96
CA ASN A 134 -10.02 7.16 6.04
C ASN A 134 -9.71 6.50 7.40
N GLY A 135 -9.54 7.30 8.44
CA GLY A 135 -9.08 6.81 9.74
C GLY A 135 -7.58 6.46 9.82
N MET A 136 -6.82 6.63 8.74
CA MET A 136 -5.36 6.43 8.73
C MET A 136 -4.63 7.71 9.14
N LYS A 137 -3.61 7.57 10.00
CA LYS A 137 -2.65 8.62 10.35
C LYS A 137 -1.61 8.78 9.26
N SER A 138 -1.15 7.67 8.69
CA SER A 138 -0.13 7.67 7.65
C SER A 138 -0.15 6.38 6.83
N ILE A 139 0.41 6.49 5.63
CA ILE A 139 0.72 5.35 4.75
C ILE A 139 2.21 5.37 4.51
N THR A 140 2.91 4.30 4.88
CA THR A 140 4.35 4.15 4.68
C THR A 140 4.61 3.16 3.56
N VAL A 141 5.36 3.58 2.55
CA VAL A 141 5.77 2.75 1.42
C VAL A 141 7.24 2.39 1.58
N TYR A 142 7.52 1.13 1.82
CA TYR A 142 8.86 0.56 1.77
C TYR A 142 9.13 0.06 0.36
N LYS A 143 10.12 0.66 -0.30
CA LYS A 143 10.41 0.44 -1.73
C LYS A 143 11.47 -0.63 -1.98
N SER A 144 11.95 -1.26 -0.92
CA SER A 144 12.95 -2.33 -0.92
C SER A 144 12.65 -3.35 0.18
N PRO A 145 13.27 -4.52 0.15
CA PRO A 145 13.09 -5.52 1.19
C PRO A 145 13.46 -5.01 2.58
N GLN A 146 12.58 -5.24 3.54
CA GLN A 146 12.74 -4.84 4.95
C GLN A 146 12.57 -6.08 5.86
N PRO A 147 13.52 -7.03 5.84
CA PRO A 147 13.37 -8.27 6.59
C PRO A 147 13.24 -8.07 8.11
N GLN A 148 13.71 -6.94 8.64
CA GLN A 148 13.56 -6.54 10.03
C GLN A 148 12.17 -6.02 10.39
N ILE A 149 11.33 -5.67 9.39
CA ILE A 149 9.98 -5.11 9.59
C ILE A 149 8.93 -6.11 9.11
N ASN A 150 8.96 -6.42 7.81
CA ASN A 150 7.97 -7.27 7.15
C ASN A 150 8.66 -8.37 6.33
N GLY A 151 8.12 -9.57 6.35
CA GLY A 151 8.66 -10.69 5.60
C GLY A 151 7.79 -11.12 4.42
N ASN A 152 8.33 -12.01 3.61
CA ASN A 152 7.67 -12.62 2.45
C ASN A 152 7.17 -11.60 1.42
N ASN A 153 8.02 -10.62 1.11
CA ASN A 153 7.77 -9.58 0.10
C ASN A 153 9.09 -8.94 -0.39
N PHE A 154 9.00 -8.15 -1.44
CA PHE A 154 10.09 -7.31 -1.94
C PHE A 154 9.87 -5.83 -1.62
N ALA A 155 8.62 -5.42 -1.50
CA ALA A 155 8.21 -4.09 -1.08
C ALA A 155 6.91 -4.18 -0.29
N SER A 156 6.59 -3.16 0.48
CA SER A 156 5.35 -3.16 1.25
C SER A 156 4.72 -1.78 1.40
N VAL A 157 3.41 -1.77 1.60
CA VAL A 157 2.62 -0.59 1.91
C VAL A 157 1.95 -0.80 3.27
N ASN A 158 2.31 0.01 4.24
CA ASN A 158 1.86 -0.09 5.63
C ASN A 158 0.96 1.09 5.96
N LEU A 159 -0.28 0.82 6.33
CA LEU A 159 -1.26 1.80 6.78
C LEU A 159 -1.26 1.82 8.31
N ALA A 160 -1.07 2.98 8.91
CA ALA A 160 -1.14 3.17 10.35
C ALA A 160 -2.43 3.89 10.73
N THR A 161 -3.21 3.29 11.63
CA THR A 161 -4.47 3.90 12.10
C THR A 161 -4.22 5.11 13.01
N LYS A 162 -5.15 6.06 13.03
CA LYS A 162 -5.13 7.19 13.97
C LYS A 162 -5.20 6.69 15.42
N ARG A 163 -4.53 7.41 16.31
CA ARG A 163 -4.55 7.18 17.76
C ARG A 163 -4.61 8.50 18.50
N ALA A 164 -5.36 8.55 19.59
CA ALA A 164 -5.32 9.70 20.48
C ALA A 164 -3.98 9.72 21.24
N THR A 165 -3.31 10.87 21.20
CA THR A 165 -2.05 11.10 21.91
C THR A 165 -2.28 11.86 23.22
N GLU A 166 -3.37 12.61 23.33
CA GLU A 166 -3.75 13.45 24.47
C GLU A 166 -5.18 13.13 24.88
N ASP A 167 -5.54 13.56 26.09
CA ASP A 167 -6.90 13.43 26.57
C ASP A 167 -7.87 14.31 25.78
N GLY A 168 -9.02 13.77 25.50
CA GLY A 168 -10.05 14.45 24.74
C GLY A 168 -10.61 13.59 23.62
N VAL A 169 -11.50 14.18 22.86
CA VAL A 169 -12.16 13.57 21.71
C VAL A 169 -11.95 14.48 20.51
N HIS A 170 -11.49 13.92 19.45
CA HIS A 170 -11.29 14.60 18.16
C HIS A 170 -12.00 13.83 17.07
N GLY A 171 -12.67 14.54 16.20
CA GLY A 171 -13.34 13.93 15.07
C GLY A 171 -13.19 14.74 13.81
N SER A 172 -13.33 14.06 12.69
CA SER A 172 -13.45 14.70 11.39
C SER A 172 -14.56 14.05 10.58
N ALA A 173 -15.25 14.86 9.78
CA ALA A 173 -16.22 14.39 8.81
C ALA A 173 -16.02 15.14 7.50
N ARG A 174 -16.21 14.45 6.40
CA ARG A 174 -16.13 14.99 5.06
C ARG A 174 -17.26 14.43 4.20
N ILE A 175 -17.91 15.33 3.44
CA ILE A 175 -18.85 14.96 2.39
C ILE A 175 -18.49 15.73 1.11
N SER A 176 -18.54 15.08 -0.02
CA SER A 176 -18.35 15.74 -1.32
C SER A 176 -19.21 15.09 -2.40
N ALA A 177 -19.59 15.91 -3.39
CA ALA A 177 -20.30 15.48 -4.59
C ALA A 177 -19.60 16.05 -5.82
N GLY A 178 -19.67 15.36 -6.94
CA GLY A 178 -18.97 15.80 -8.14
C GLY A 178 -19.39 15.13 -9.44
N SER A 179 -18.53 15.25 -10.43
CA SER A 179 -18.71 14.69 -11.77
C SER A 179 -19.05 13.20 -11.70
N PHE A 180 -19.80 12.72 -12.68
CA PHE A 180 -20.17 11.30 -12.82
C PHE A 180 -21.03 10.74 -11.66
N GLY A 181 -21.81 11.61 -11.00
CA GLY A 181 -22.58 11.20 -9.83
C GLY A 181 -21.71 10.72 -8.66
N THR A 182 -20.47 11.19 -8.59
CA THR A 182 -19.56 10.83 -7.51
C THR A 182 -20.03 11.44 -6.19
N ILE A 183 -20.13 10.61 -5.14
CA ILE A 183 -20.42 10.99 -3.77
C ILE A 183 -19.39 10.34 -2.87
N ILE A 184 -18.85 11.09 -1.92
CA ILE A 184 -17.85 10.61 -0.96
C ILE A 184 -18.26 11.07 0.43
N GLU A 185 -18.33 10.16 1.37
CA GLU A 185 -18.60 10.39 2.77
C GLU A 185 -17.53 9.70 3.61
N GLN A 186 -16.86 10.42 4.48
CA GLN A 186 -15.83 9.90 5.36
C GLN A 186 -15.99 10.55 6.73
N ALA A 187 -15.90 9.74 7.78
CA ALA A 187 -15.90 10.23 9.15
C ALA A 187 -14.92 9.42 9.99
N ASP A 188 -14.27 10.08 10.92
CA ASP A 188 -13.47 9.43 11.96
C ASP A 188 -13.62 10.13 13.30
N LEU A 189 -13.52 9.34 14.35
CA LEU A 189 -13.54 9.75 15.74
C LEU A 189 -12.36 9.09 16.45
N VAL A 190 -11.55 9.88 17.13
CA VAL A 190 -10.41 9.43 17.91
C VAL A 190 -10.50 10.04 19.30
N GLY A 191 -10.42 9.23 20.32
CA GLY A 191 -10.55 9.73 21.68
C GLY A 191 -9.69 8.96 22.67
N ARG A 192 -9.45 9.64 23.78
CA ARG A 192 -8.72 9.13 24.92
C ARG A 192 -9.24 9.71 26.21
N GLN A 193 -9.40 8.89 27.24
CA GLN A 193 -9.81 9.30 28.59
C GLN A 193 -9.41 8.23 29.64
N GLY A 194 -8.54 8.57 30.63
CA GLY A 194 -8.00 7.63 31.66
C GLY A 194 -7.09 6.58 31.04
N ASN A 195 -7.46 5.34 31.16
CA ASN A 195 -6.67 4.21 30.67
C ASN A 195 -7.17 3.69 29.29
N VAL A 196 -8.14 4.34 28.68
CA VAL A 196 -8.79 3.87 27.45
C VAL A 196 -8.52 4.83 26.29
N ASP A 197 -8.02 4.35 25.18
CA ASP A 197 -7.99 5.02 23.87
C ASP A 197 -8.88 4.28 22.87
N TYR A 198 -9.49 5.03 21.96
CA TYR A 198 -10.34 4.43 20.94
C TYR A 198 -10.30 5.21 19.62
N MET A 199 -10.60 4.51 18.55
CA MET A 199 -10.81 5.09 17.22
C MET A 199 -11.97 4.37 16.54
N LEU A 200 -12.81 5.13 15.84
CA LEU A 200 -13.84 4.62 14.93
C LEU A 200 -13.75 5.42 13.64
N ALA A 201 -13.81 4.74 12.51
CA ALA A 201 -13.85 5.38 11.21
C ALA A 201 -14.84 4.68 10.28
N GLN A 202 -15.50 5.45 9.42
CA GLN A 202 -16.45 4.98 8.41
C GLN A 202 -16.18 5.74 7.12
N GLY A 203 -16.27 5.04 5.99
CA GLY A 203 -16.18 5.63 4.67
C GLY A 203 -17.17 5.02 3.69
N HIS A 204 -17.72 5.89 2.83
CA HIS A 204 -18.48 5.53 1.65
C HIS A 204 -18.01 6.38 0.47
N ALA A 205 -17.81 5.74 -0.69
CA ALA A 205 -17.55 6.43 -1.94
C ALA A 205 -18.26 5.70 -3.07
N GLN A 206 -18.90 6.44 -3.97
CA GLN A 206 -19.53 5.89 -5.17
C GLN A 206 -19.32 6.79 -6.38
N SER A 207 -19.36 6.20 -7.57
CA SER A 207 -19.39 6.93 -8.85
C SER A 207 -20.12 6.09 -9.89
N ASN A 208 -20.87 6.75 -10.77
CA ASN A 208 -21.48 6.11 -11.95
C ASN A 208 -20.47 5.89 -13.09
N GLY A 209 -19.23 6.37 -12.92
CA GLY A 209 -18.16 6.27 -13.92
C GLY A 209 -18.27 7.28 -15.05
N HIS A 210 -17.13 7.59 -15.67
CA HIS A 210 -17.00 8.54 -16.78
C HIS A 210 -17.41 7.96 -18.14
N ARG A 211 -17.66 6.67 -18.21
CA ARG A 211 -18.16 5.93 -19.37
C ARG A 211 -18.99 4.71 -18.90
N ALA A 212 -19.71 4.08 -19.82
CA ALA A 212 -20.51 2.90 -19.50
C ALA A 212 -19.68 1.85 -18.77
N ASN A 213 -20.24 1.29 -17.70
CA ASN A 213 -19.64 0.25 -16.87
C ASN A 213 -18.34 0.65 -16.14
N ALA A 214 -18.06 1.93 -15.99
CA ALA A 214 -16.93 2.43 -15.18
C ALA A 214 -17.36 2.82 -13.76
N ASP A 215 -18.47 2.29 -13.29
CA ASP A 215 -19.02 2.55 -11.96
C ASP A 215 -18.31 1.74 -10.88
N GLY A 216 -18.31 2.28 -9.67
CA GLY A 216 -17.74 1.65 -8.50
C GLY A 216 -18.31 2.19 -7.21
N GLU A 217 -18.17 1.40 -6.15
CA GLU A 217 -18.62 1.71 -4.79
C GLU A 217 -17.67 1.10 -3.77
N LEU A 218 -17.28 1.90 -2.79
CA LEU A 218 -16.41 1.52 -1.68
C LEU A 218 -17.12 1.81 -0.37
N ASN A 219 -17.18 0.81 0.51
CA ASN A 219 -17.74 0.92 1.85
C ASN A 219 -16.77 0.33 2.86
N ASN A 220 -16.56 1.03 3.96
CA ASN A 220 -15.75 0.50 5.05
C ASN A 220 -16.19 1.01 6.41
N VAL A 221 -15.91 0.21 7.42
CA VAL A 221 -15.99 0.60 8.82
C VAL A 221 -14.81 -0.05 9.55
N MET A 222 -14.15 0.70 10.41
CA MET A 222 -13.07 0.18 11.25
C MET A 222 -13.13 0.80 12.65
N GLY A 223 -12.60 0.06 13.59
CA GLY A 223 -12.49 0.54 14.96
C GLY A 223 -11.31 -0.10 15.68
N ARG A 224 -10.85 0.62 16.68
CA ARG A 224 -9.78 0.20 17.56
C ARG A 224 -10.10 0.62 19.00
N LEU A 225 -9.77 -0.25 19.95
CA LEU A 225 -9.84 0.02 21.38
C LEU A 225 -8.49 -0.33 22.00
N GLY A 226 -7.96 0.54 22.84
CA GLY A 226 -6.77 0.32 23.65
C GLY A 226 -7.09 0.51 25.13
N LEU A 227 -6.48 -0.29 25.99
CA LEU A 227 -6.58 -0.19 27.43
C LEU A 227 -5.20 -0.31 28.07
N LYS A 228 -4.80 0.70 28.83
CA LYS A 228 -3.61 0.66 29.68
C LYS A 228 -3.95 -0.07 30.97
N LEU A 229 -3.35 -1.25 31.16
CA LEU A 229 -3.58 -2.07 32.36
C LEU A 229 -2.71 -1.62 33.54
N SER A 230 -1.51 -1.11 33.27
CA SER A 230 -0.58 -0.57 34.25
C SER A 230 0.37 0.44 33.59
N GLU A 231 1.34 0.96 34.30
CA GLU A 231 2.39 1.85 33.73
C GLU A 231 3.19 1.16 32.63
N HIS A 232 3.27 -0.16 32.66
CA HIS A 232 4.10 -0.94 31.76
C HIS A 232 3.31 -1.73 30.72
N TRP A 233 2.06 -2.07 30.94
CA TRP A 233 1.30 -2.98 30.10
C TRP A 233 0.07 -2.34 29.48
N SER A 234 -0.15 -2.62 28.22
CA SER A 234 -1.34 -2.21 27.48
C SER A 234 -1.87 -3.37 26.65
N VAL A 235 -3.19 -3.40 26.46
CA VAL A 235 -3.85 -4.35 25.57
C VAL A 235 -4.67 -3.57 24.53
N GLY A 236 -4.88 -4.18 23.38
CA GLY A 236 -5.66 -3.55 22.31
C GLY A 236 -6.46 -4.58 21.53
N ALA A 237 -7.54 -4.10 20.94
CA ALA A 237 -8.33 -4.84 19.97
C ALA A 237 -8.66 -3.94 18.77
N GLY A 238 -8.78 -4.53 17.59
CA GLY A 238 -9.13 -3.82 16.37
C GLY A 238 -10.00 -4.65 15.45
N PHE A 239 -10.82 -3.98 14.67
CA PHE A 239 -11.60 -4.58 13.59
C PHE A 239 -11.62 -3.68 12.35
N LEU A 240 -11.79 -4.29 11.20
CA LEU A 240 -12.07 -3.66 9.92
C LEU A 240 -13.08 -4.51 9.16
N TYR A 241 -13.99 -3.87 8.46
CA TYR A 241 -14.86 -4.49 7.47
C TYR A 241 -14.93 -3.62 6.22
N VAL A 242 -14.87 -4.24 5.05
CA VAL A 242 -15.04 -3.61 3.74
C VAL A 242 -16.05 -4.37 2.89
N ASP A 243 -16.83 -3.63 2.11
CA ASP A 243 -17.81 -4.17 1.14
C ASP A 243 -17.80 -3.27 -0.10
N ASN A 244 -17.17 -3.74 -1.16
CA ASN A 244 -16.84 -2.93 -2.32
C ASN A 244 -17.24 -3.62 -3.62
N ARG A 245 -17.52 -2.82 -4.65
CA ARG A 245 -17.74 -3.30 -6.00
C ARG A 245 -17.16 -2.36 -7.04
N ALA A 246 -16.72 -2.92 -8.16
CA ALA A 246 -16.33 -2.16 -9.33
C ALA A 246 -16.68 -2.95 -10.60
N ARG A 247 -17.15 -2.25 -11.64
CA ARG A 247 -17.36 -2.86 -12.96
C ARG A 247 -16.15 -2.67 -13.86
N ASP A 248 -16.00 -3.60 -14.81
CA ASP A 248 -15.01 -3.48 -15.89
C ASP A 248 -15.66 -2.77 -17.09
N PRO A 249 -15.27 -1.53 -17.39
CA PRO A 249 -15.80 -0.80 -18.54
C PRO A 249 -15.41 -1.41 -19.89
N GLY A 250 -14.51 -2.40 -19.89
CA GLY A 250 -13.99 -3.01 -21.10
C GLY A 250 -12.98 -2.15 -21.86
N ASP A 251 -12.32 -2.75 -22.82
CA ASP A 251 -11.44 -2.06 -23.78
C ASP A 251 -12.29 -1.21 -24.74
N ASN A 252 -12.10 0.10 -24.77
CA ASN A 252 -12.89 1.02 -25.61
C ASN A 252 -12.65 0.84 -27.12
N ARG A 253 -11.69 0.03 -27.51
CA ARG A 253 -11.42 -0.36 -28.91
C ARG A 253 -12.30 -1.55 -29.35
N GLN A 254 -13.05 -2.13 -28.40
CA GLN A 254 -13.98 -3.24 -28.64
C GLN A 254 -15.41 -2.79 -28.30
N PRO A 255 -16.43 -3.43 -28.87
CA PRO A 255 -17.82 -3.21 -28.45
C PRO A 255 -17.98 -3.44 -26.94
N ALA A 256 -18.73 -2.58 -26.28
CA ALA A 256 -19.06 -2.77 -24.87
C ALA A 256 -19.79 -4.11 -24.68
N PRO A 257 -19.44 -4.90 -23.67
CA PRO A 257 -20.14 -6.15 -23.36
C PRO A 257 -21.60 -5.83 -22.98
N ALA A 258 -22.52 -6.70 -23.36
CA ALA A 258 -23.94 -6.56 -23.03
C ALA A 258 -24.15 -6.58 -21.50
N GLU A 259 -23.37 -7.38 -20.80
CA GLU A 259 -23.24 -7.40 -19.35
C GLU A 259 -21.76 -7.22 -18.99
N ALA A 260 -21.47 -6.21 -18.18
CA ALA A 260 -20.09 -5.93 -17.82
C ALA A 260 -19.61 -6.83 -16.67
N PRO A 261 -18.41 -7.36 -16.75
CA PRO A 261 -17.80 -8.02 -15.61
C PRO A 261 -17.79 -7.10 -14.39
N GLN A 262 -18.12 -7.67 -13.23
CA GLN A 262 -18.15 -6.97 -11.94
C GLN A 262 -17.25 -7.68 -10.95
N TYR A 263 -16.50 -6.94 -10.16
CA TYR A 263 -15.72 -7.46 -9.07
C TYR A 263 -16.27 -6.98 -7.73
N ASN A 264 -16.69 -7.93 -6.92
CA ASN A 264 -17.21 -7.68 -5.57
C ASN A 264 -16.20 -8.17 -4.56
N THR A 265 -15.87 -7.31 -3.60
CA THR A 265 -14.92 -7.61 -2.53
C THR A 265 -15.58 -7.37 -1.19
N GLN A 266 -15.64 -8.40 -0.36
CA GLN A 266 -16.07 -8.31 1.04
C GLN A 266 -14.99 -8.93 1.90
N ALA A 267 -14.48 -8.19 2.89
CA ALA A 267 -13.46 -8.73 3.79
C ALA A 267 -13.54 -8.09 5.17
N GLY A 268 -13.16 -8.87 6.18
CA GLY A 268 -13.05 -8.43 7.55
C GLY A 268 -11.72 -8.83 8.17
N MET A 269 -11.26 -8.03 9.10
CA MET A 269 -10.10 -8.26 9.94
C MET A 269 -10.48 -8.04 11.40
N VAL A 270 -10.03 -8.94 12.27
CA VAL A 270 -10.05 -8.75 13.71
C VAL A 270 -8.66 -9.00 14.28
N SER A 271 -8.30 -8.25 15.30
CA SER A 271 -7.00 -8.38 15.96
C SER A 271 -7.07 -8.12 17.45
N ALA A 272 -6.14 -8.72 18.19
CA ALA A 272 -5.87 -8.40 19.57
C ALA A 272 -4.36 -8.23 19.76
N SER A 273 -3.97 -7.35 20.66
CA SER A 273 -2.58 -7.06 20.95
C SER A 273 -2.32 -6.89 22.43
N VAL A 274 -1.09 -7.24 22.83
CA VAL A 274 -0.52 -6.94 24.14
C VAL A 274 0.80 -6.24 23.90
N SER A 275 1.03 -5.13 24.55
CA SER A 275 2.31 -4.42 24.47
C SER A 275 2.82 -4.06 25.85
N HIS A 276 4.16 -3.98 25.98
CA HIS A 276 4.80 -3.57 27.22
C HIS A 276 5.95 -2.60 26.98
N VAL A 277 6.24 -1.81 28.02
CA VAL A 277 7.38 -0.88 28.07
C VAL A 277 7.98 -0.91 29.48
N HIS A 278 9.25 -1.34 29.59
CA HIS A 278 10.02 -1.38 30.84
C HIS A 278 11.37 -0.67 30.59
N GLY A 279 11.39 0.64 30.74
CA GLY A 279 12.55 1.46 30.34
C GLY A 279 12.82 1.31 28.83
N ASP A 280 14.03 0.87 28.49
CA ASP A 280 14.45 0.64 27.10
C ASP A 280 14.01 -0.70 26.52
N TRP A 281 13.35 -1.53 27.30
CA TRP A 281 12.79 -2.79 26.84
C TRP A 281 11.30 -2.63 26.54
N ARG A 282 10.92 -2.91 25.30
CA ARG A 282 9.55 -2.82 24.81
C ARG A 282 9.21 -3.98 23.90
N GLY A 283 7.99 -4.46 24.00
CA GLY A 283 7.50 -5.55 23.19
C GLY A 283 6.06 -5.33 22.71
N ASP A 284 5.74 -6.00 21.63
CA ASP A 284 4.41 -6.01 21.03
C ASP A 284 4.10 -7.43 20.55
N PHE A 285 3.00 -7.97 21.01
CA PHE A 285 2.47 -9.25 20.56
C PHE A 285 1.07 -9.04 20.02
N LYS A 286 0.82 -9.47 18.78
CA LYS A 286 -0.47 -9.39 18.11
C LYS A 286 -0.91 -10.76 17.60
N VAL A 287 -2.20 -11.01 17.68
CA VAL A 287 -2.87 -12.09 16.95
C VAL A 287 -3.93 -11.50 16.06
N TYR A 288 -4.17 -12.14 14.91
CA TYR A 288 -5.15 -11.64 13.96
C TYR A 288 -5.86 -12.78 13.22
N SER A 289 -7.04 -12.45 12.71
CA SER A 289 -7.80 -13.28 11.77
C SER A 289 -8.46 -12.38 10.73
N ASN A 290 -8.17 -12.66 9.47
CA ASN A 290 -8.74 -11.99 8.31
C ASN A 290 -9.49 -13.01 7.47
N SER A 291 -10.66 -12.65 6.97
CA SER A 291 -11.40 -13.49 6.03
C SER A 291 -12.16 -12.61 5.04
N GLY A 292 -12.36 -13.12 3.86
CA GLY A 292 -13.09 -12.37 2.85
C GLY A 292 -13.36 -13.15 1.59
N GLN A 293 -13.98 -12.45 0.66
CA GLN A 293 -14.34 -12.92 -0.67
C GLN A 293 -13.91 -11.89 -1.71
N GLY A 294 -13.51 -12.38 -2.88
CA GLY A 294 -13.30 -11.57 -4.07
C GLY A 294 -13.95 -12.29 -5.24
N ASN A 295 -15.11 -11.81 -5.67
CA ASN A 295 -15.97 -12.48 -6.64
C ASN A 295 -15.93 -11.72 -7.95
N LEU A 296 -15.49 -12.39 -9.02
CA LEU A 296 -15.51 -11.88 -10.38
C LEU A 296 -16.76 -12.46 -11.07
N LEU A 297 -17.72 -11.61 -11.33
CA LEU A 297 -19.04 -11.95 -11.86
C LEU A 297 -19.18 -11.54 -13.32
N HIS A 298 -20.07 -12.18 -14.06
CA HIS A 298 -20.45 -11.84 -15.43
C HIS A 298 -19.26 -11.82 -16.40
N GLN A 299 -18.31 -12.75 -16.25
CA GLN A 299 -17.19 -12.85 -17.18
C GLN A 299 -17.66 -13.29 -18.56
N ALA A 300 -16.99 -12.77 -19.59
CA ALA A 300 -17.35 -13.05 -20.97
C ALA A 300 -17.14 -14.52 -21.36
N GLY A 301 -17.92 -14.99 -22.31
CA GLY A 301 -17.80 -16.33 -22.88
C GLY A 301 -18.25 -17.43 -21.91
N LEU A 302 -17.45 -18.49 -21.79
CA LEU A 302 -17.74 -19.63 -20.94
C LEU A 302 -17.26 -19.49 -19.48
N ASP A 303 -16.59 -18.40 -19.14
CA ASP A 303 -15.96 -18.25 -17.82
C ASP A 303 -16.98 -18.01 -16.70
N GLY A 304 -18.11 -17.35 -16.99
CA GLY A 304 -19.20 -17.15 -16.03
C GLY A 304 -18.73 -16.39 -14.78
N ASP A 305 -18.94 -16.99 -13.59
CA ASP A 305 -18.52 -16.38 -12.33
C ASP A 305 -17.36 -17.13 -11.68
N THR A 306 -16.41 -16.37 -11.14
CA THR A 306 -15.35 -16.90 -10.27
C THR A 306 -15.55 -16.38 -8.86
N LEU A 307 -15.93 -17.28 -7.94
CA LEU A 307 -16.18 -16.97 -6.54
C LEU A 307 -14.97 -17.42 -5.73
N SER A 308 -14.26 -16.49 -5.14
CA SER A 308 -13.04 -16.76 -4.35
C SER A 308 -13.25 -16.40 -2.90
N SER A 309 -12.92 -17.29 -1.99
CA SER A 309 -12.86 -16.99 -0.56
C SER A 309 -11.44 -17.15 -0.02
N PHE A 310 -11.09 -16.39 0.99
CA PHE A 310 -9.80 -16.54 1.68
C PHE A 310 -9.95 -16.44 3.18
N ARG A 311 -9.00 -17.06 3.86
CA ARG A 311 -8.86 -16.96 5.31
C ARG A 311 -7.38 -16.87 5.63
N MET A 312 -7.02 -15.84 6.40
CA MET A 312 -5.66 -15.61 6.88
C MET A 312 -5.70 -15.47 8.40
N SER A 313 -4.76 -16.07 9.11
CA SER A 313 -4.62 -15.88 10.54
C SER A 313 -3.15 -15.99 10.93
N GLY A 314 -2.77 -15.39 12.04
CA GLY A 314 -1.39 -15.46 12.46
C GLY A 314 -1.09 -14.66 13.70
N LEU A 315 0.20 -14.55 13.96
CA LEU A 315 0.74 -13.76 15.06
C LEU A 315 1.94 -12.94 14.60
N ARG A 316 2.16 -11.85 15.31
CA ARG A 316 3.32 -10.98 15.23
C ARG A 316 3.85 -10.79 16.65
N TRP A 317 5.10 -11.14 16.86
CA TRP A 317 5.79 -10.90 18.13
C TRP A 317 7.08 -10.14 17.84
N LYS A 318 7.27 -9.03 18.51
CA LYS A 318 8.44 -8.18 18.37
C LYS A 318 8.88 -7.70 19.75
N GLU A 319 10.16 -7.86 20.04
CA GLU A 319 10.85 -7.31 21.20
C GLU A 319 11.96 -6.36 20.73
N GLN A 320 12.12 -5.27 21.44
CA GLN A 320 13.21 -4.33 21.26
C GLN A 320 13.79 -3.96 22.61
N PHE A 321 15.10 -4.01 22.72
CA PHE A 321 15.82 -3.68 23.93
C PHE A 321 17.19 -3.11 23.63
N SER A 322 17.73 -2.29 24.55
CA SER A 322 19.04 -1.65 24.45
C SER A 322 19.97 -2.24 25.52
N PRO A 323 20.66 -3.36 25.22
CA PRO A 323 21.45 -4.11 26.22
C PRO A 323 22.78 -3.44 26.57
N TRP A 324 23.20 -2.42 25.80
CA TRP A 324 24.41 -1.62 26.02
C TRP A 324 24.22 -0.23 25.43
N GLU A 325 25.09 0.70 25.78
CA GLU A 325 25.05 2.10 25.32
C GLU A 325 25.13 2.20 23.80
N GLY A 326 24.18 2.92 23.22
CA GLY A 326 24.04 3.11 21.76
C GLY A 326 23.59 1.86 21.01
N GLY A 327 23.49 0.70 21.66
CA GLY A 327 23.05 -0.54 21.04
C GLY A 327 21.55 -0.74 21.13
N THR A 328 20.93 -1.20 20.03
CA THR A 328 19.53 -1.63 20.01
C THR A 328 19.42 -2.98 19.33
N VAL A 329 18.78 -3.92 19.99
CA VAL A 329 18.46 -5.25 19.46
C VAL A 329 16.96 -5.34 19.25
N VAL A 330 16.56 -5.78 18.06
CA VAL A 330 15.18 -6.16 17.76
C VAL A 330 15.14 -7.64 17.43
N ALA A 331 14.27 -8.38 18.09
CA ALA A 331 14.00 -9.78 17.80
C ALA A 331 12.50 -10.01 17.66
N GLY A 332 12.11 -10.97 16.86
CA GLY A 332 10.70 -11.27 16.71
C GLY A 332 10.41 -12.55 15.95
N LEU A 333 9.12 -12.83 15.87
CA LEU A 333 8.57 -14.00 15.20
C LEU A 333 7.26 -13.64 14.52
N ASP A 334 7.19 -13.88 13.22
CA ASP A 334 5.93 -13.82 12.48
C ASP A 334 5.49 -15.23 12.12
N HIS A 335 4.20 -15.50 12.25
CA HIS A 335 3.59 -16.75 11.79
C HIS A 335 2.29 -16.45 11.06
N ASP A 336 2.19 -16.89 9.82
CA ASP A 336 1.03 -16.71 8.95
C ASP A 336 0.48 -18.04 8.48
N ARG A 337 -0.83 -18.15 8.44
CA ARG A 337 -1.58 -19.26 7.84
C ARG A 337 -2.54 -18.68 6.82
N VAL A 338 -2.48 -19.19 5.60
CA VAL A 338 -3.34 -18.75 4.48
C VAL A 338 -4.05 -19.97 3.90
N SER A 339 -5.34 -19.88 3.71
CA SER A 339 -6.20 -20.89 3.07
C SER A 339 -7.33 -20.21 2.32
N GLY A 340 -8.10 -20.96 1.57
CA GLY A 340 -9.29 -20.48 0.88
C GLY A 340 -9.81 -21.47 -0.15
N ASP A 341 -10.81 -21.05 -0.88
CA ASP A 341 -11.39 -21.85 -1.98
C ASP A 341 -11.77 -20.95 -3.16
N VAL A 342 -11.85 -21.57 -4.33
CA VAL A 342 -12.32 -20.91 -5.55
C VAL A 342 -13.32 -21.81 -6.23
N LYS A 343 -14.49 -21.26 -6.56
CA LYS A 343 -15.53 -21.91 -7.32
C LYS A 343 -15.68 -21.22 -8.68
N PHE A 344 -15.60 -22.01 -9.75
CA PHE A 344 -15.81 -21.55 -11.12
C PHE A 344 -17.20 -22.00 -11.58
N ASN A 345 -18.16 -21.08 -11.60
CA ASN A 345 -19.51 -21.27 -12.12
C ASN A 345 -19.51 -20.98 -13.62
N ARG A 346 -18.92 -21.86 -14.40
CA ARG A 346 -18.83 -21.71 -15.85
C ARG A 346 -20.17 -21.89 -16.54
N VAL A 347 -20.33 -21.23 -17.69
CA VAL A 347 -21.51 -21.37 -18.55
C VAL A 347 -21.44 -22.70 -19.29
N ALA A 348 -22.58 -23.43 -19.35
CA ALA A 348 -22.65 -24.69 -20.10
C ALA A 348 -22.23 -24.49 -21.57
N PRO A 349 -21.53 -25.44 -22.19
CA PRO A 349 -21.22 -26.81 -21.72
C PRO A 349 -19.97 -26.94 -20.84
N ALA A 350 -19.30 -25.83 -20.43
CA ALA A 350 -18.13 -25.90 -19.60
C ALA A 350 -18.47 -26.42 -18.18
N PRO A 351 -17.63 -27.29 -17.59
CA PRO A 351 -17.92 -27.88 -16.29
C PRO A 351 -17.75 -26.84 -15.17
N GLN A 352 -18.64 -26.90 -14.20
CA GLN A 352 -18.43 -26.22 -12.93
C GLN A 352 -17.34 -26.93 -12.14
N THR A 353 -16.43 -26.16 -11.55
CA THR A 353 -15.31 -26.72 -10.78
C THR A 353 -15.14 -25.96 -9.47
N ARG A 354 -14.71 -26.68 -8.43
CA ARG A 354 -14.32 -26.11 -7.14
C ARG A 354 -12.91 -26.57 -6.78
N PHE A 355 -12.15 -25.65 -6.25
CA PHE A 355 -10.84 -25.91 -5.71
C PHE A 355 -10.78 -25.44 -4.26
N ASP A 356 -10.54 -26.38 -3.34
CA ASP A 356 -10.24 -26.10 -1.94
C ASP A 356 -8.71 -26.03 -1.78
N ALA A 357 -8.19 -24.84 -1.50
CA ALA A 357 -6.74 -24.64 -1.41
C ALA A 357 -6.14 -25.33 -0.20
N PRO A 358 -4.93 -25.87 -0.32
CA PRO A 358 -4.18 -26.32 0.86
C PRO A 358 -3.91 -25.12 1.80
N THR A 359 -3.69 -25.42 3.08
CA THR A 359 -3.26 -24.38 4.01
C THR A 359 -1.75 -24.19 3.92
N PHE A 360 -1.31 -23.02 3.46
CA PHE A 360 0.09 -22.62 3.53
C PHE A 360 0.39 -21.96 4.87
N LYS A 361 1.55 -22.28 5.43
CA LYS A 361 2.06 -21.70 6.67
C LYS A 361 3.45 -21.17 6.43
N VAL A 362 3.71 -19.97 6.95
CA VAL A 362 5.03 -19.34 6.92
C VAL A 362 5.38 -18.95 8.35
N THR A 363 6.49 -19.45 8.86
CA THR A 363 7.03 -19.07 10.17
C THR A 363 8.36 -18.37 9.93
N SER A 364 8.52 -17.16 10.49
CA SER A 364 9.73 -16.38 10.23
C SER A 364 10.24 -15.65 11.47
N PRO A 365 11.13 -16.28 12.25
CA PRO A 365 11.92 -15.60 13.26
C PRO A 365 12.92 -14.62 12.62
N TYR A 366 13.17 -13.51 13.31
CA TYR A 366 14.14 -12.51 12.89
C TYR A 366 14.86 -11.86 14.05
N VAL A 367 16.06 -11.37 13.78
CA VAL A 367 16.85 -10.57 14.70
C VAL A 367 17.62 -9.49 13.93
N SER A 368 17.74 -8.31 14.52
CA SER A 368 18.47 -7.17 13.97
C SER A 368 19.12 -6.39 15.08
N VAL A 369 20.28 -5.86 14.81
CA VAL A 369 21.08 -5.06 15.74
C VAL A 369 21.47 -3.76 15.06
N THR A 370 21.40 -2.67 15.79
CA THR A 370 21.96 -1.37 15.43
C THR A 370 22.87 -0.87 16.54
N GLN A 371 23.90 -0.08 16.18
CA GLN A 371 24.82 0.54 17.12
C GLN A 371 24.99 2.00 16.76
N ALA A 372 24.56 2.92 17.61
CA ALA A 372 24.93 4.33 17.48
C ALA A 372 26.33 4.55 18.08
N ILE A 373 27.25 5.05 17.28
CA ILE A 373 28.64 5.34 17.66
C ILE A 373 28.85 6.84 17.50
N PRO A 374 28.88 7.63 18.60
CA PRO A 374 29.17 9.04 18.51
C PRO A 374 30.61 9.25 17.99
N LEU A 375 30.77 10.02 16.91
CA LEU A 375 32.06 10.40 16.36
C LEU A 375 32.49 11.80 16.84
N SER A 376 31.50 12.66 17.05
CA SER A 376 31.63 14.01 17.60
C SER A 376 30.28 14.44 18.18
N PRO A 377 30.14 15.62 18.81
CA PRO A 377 28.83 16.10 19.28
C PRO A 377 27.75 16.17 18.19
N ASP A 378 28.15 16.41 16.94
CA ASP A 378 27.22 16.60 15.83
C ASP A 378 27.10 15.38 14.88
N TRP A 379 27.93 14.33 15.09
CA TRP A 379 27.98 13.19 14.16
C TRP A 379 27.95 11.85 14.87
N ALA A 380 27.13 10.97 14.34
CA ALA A 380 27.08 9.57 14.74
C ALA A 380 27.19 8.63 13.54
N LEU A 381 27.92 7.54 13.71
CA LEU A 381 27.94 6.42 12.78
C LEU A 381 26.98 5.33 13.29
N VAL A 382 26.09 4.84 12.44
CA VAL A 382 25.08 3.85 12.81
C VAL A 382 25.19 2.63 11.90
N PRO A 383 26.08 1.66 12.20
CA PRO A 383 26.03 0.35 11.56
C PRO A 383 24.83 -0.45 12.04
N SER A 384 24.31 -1.28 11.16
CA SER A 384 23.20 -2.20 11.42
C SER A 384 23.37 -3.52 10.68
N ALA A 385 22.89 -4.60 11.25
CA ALA A 385 22.84 -5.90 10.59
C ALA A 385 21.71 -6.75 11.18
N GLY A 386 21.25 -7.71 10.42
CA GLY A 386 20.28 -8.68 10.90
C GLY A 386 19.92 -9.71 9.84
N LEU A 387 19.04 -10.59 10.25
CA LEU A 387 18.57 -11.65 9.37
C LEU A 387 17.15 -12.09 9.75
N ARG A 388 16.42 -12.59 8.77
CA ARG A 388 15.15 -13.29 8.95
C ARG A 388 15.26 -14.66 8.31
N PHE A 389 14.88 -15.68 9.04
CA PHE A 389 14.75 -17.04 8.53
C PHE A 389 13.29 -17.30 8.17
N TYR A 390 13.04 -18.06 7.12
CA TYR A 390 11.72 -18.47 6.69
C TYR A 390 11.61 -19.98 6.62
N GLU A 391 10.61 -20.51 7.28
CA GLU A 391 10.13 -21.88 7.12
C GLU A 391 8.75 -21.85 6.48
N HIS A 392 8.60 -22.54 5.35
CA HIS A 392 7.34 -22.62 4.60
C HIS A 392 6.83 -24.06 4.54
N SER A 393 5.52 -24.27 4.74
CA SER A 393 4.94 -25.63 4.79
C SER A 393 5.00 -26.41 3.47
N ALA A 394 5.24 -25.74 2.34
CA ALA A 394 5.23 -26.36 1.00
C ALA A 394 6.52 -26.14 0.21
N PHE A 395 7.38 -25.22 0.60
CA PHE A 395 8.59 -24.85 -0.14
C PHE A 395 9.81 -24.85 0.77
N ASN A 396 11.00 -24.87 0.18
CA ASN A 396 12.26 -24.87 0.92
C ASN A 396 12.45 -23.61 1.76
N SER A 397 13.03 -23.77 2.93
CA SER A 397 13.41 -22.67 3.82
C SER A 397 14.38 -21.68 3.14
N ARG A 398 14.32 -20.41 3.56
CA ARG A 398 15.15 -19.33 3.03
C ARG A 398 15.66 -18.43 4.15
N LEU A 399 16.76 -17.73 3.86
CA LEU A 399 17.37 -16.75 4.74
C LEU A 399 17.43 -15.38 4.03
N ALA A 400 16.97 -14.34 4.71
CA ALA A 400 17.02 -12.95 4.27
C ALA A 400 17.92 -12.11 5.18
N PRO A 401 19.20 -11.94 4.86
CA PRO A 401 20.09 -11.04 5.58
C PRO A 401 19.85 -9.59 5.17
N HIS A 402 20.20 -8.66 6.05
CA HIS A 402 20.35 -7.24 5.76
C HIS A 402 21.53 -6.65 6.52
N ALA A 403 22.11 -5.61 5.98
CA ALA A 403 23.12 -4.80 6.63
C ALA A 403 23.02 -3.36 6.15
N GLY A 404 23.31 -2.42 7.02
CA GLY A 404 23.26 -0.99 6.72
C GLY A 404 24.34 -0.22 7.47
N LEU A 405 24.63 0.96 6.95
CA LEU A 405 25.53 1.92 7.55
C LEU A 405 25.02 3.32 7.27
N SER A 406 24.79 4.10 8.31
CA SER A 406 24.43 5.51 8.20
C SER A 406 25.44 6.37 8.93
N LEU A 407 25.81 7.48 8.30
CA LEU A 407 26.52 8.60 8.94
C LEU A 407 25.49 9.73 9.10
N VAL A 408 25.18 10.08 10.33
CA VAL A 408 24.04 10.94 10.69
C VAL A 408 24.51 12.19 11.38
N SER A 409 23.97 13.33 10.95
CA SER A 409 24.01 14.61 11.68
C SER A 409 22.65 15.29 11.57
N ASP A 410 22.46 16.42 12.26
CA ASP A 410 21.22 17.20 12.22
C ASP A 410 20.81 17.62 10.79
N LYS A 411 21.80 17.85 9.92
CA LYS A 411 21.57 18.38 8.56
C LYS A 411 21.84 17.39 7.44
N LEU A 412 22.55 16.30 7.74
CA LEU A 412 22.99 15.36 6.72
C LEU A 412 22.95 13.93 7.23
N THR A 413 22.28 13.07 6.48
CA THR A 413 22.38 11.62 6.62
C THR A 413 22.92 11.06 5.32
N VAL A 414 24.04 10.36 5.36
CA VAL A 414 24.54 9.54 4.26
C VAL A 414 24.34 8.08 4.65
N PHE A 415 23.76 7.29 3.77
CA PHE A 415 23.45 5.90 4.09
C PHE A 415 23.78 4.94 2.96
N ALA A 416 24.03 3.71 3.33
CA ALA A 416 24.14 2.58 2.42
C ALA A 416 23.50 1.35 3.06
N ASN A 417 22.77 0.54 2.26
CA ASN A 417 22.24 -0.72 2.74
C ASN A 417 22.29 -1.80 1.67
N VAL A 418 22.28 -3.03 2.14
CA VAL A 418 22.07 -4.24 1.34
C VAL A 418 21.04 -5.10 2.06
N SER A 419 20.09 -5.66 1.32
CA SER A 419 19.09 -6.54 1.89
C SER A 419 18.62 -7.60 0.90
N ARG A 420 18.12 -8.73 1.42
CA ARG A 420 17.49 -9.77 0.61
C ARG A 420 15.99 -9.84 0.93
N GLY A 421 15.16 -9.75 -0.11
CA GLY A 421 13.75 -10.08 -0.07
C GLY A 421 13.51 -11.52 -0.51
N ILE A 422 12.56 -12.15 0.13
CA ILE A 422 12.05 -13.48 -0.21
C ILE A 422 10.56 -13.35 -0.51
N ASN A 423 10.09 -13.94 -1.61
CA ASN A 423 8.68 -14.02 -1.95
C ASN A 423 8.33 -15.47 -2.34
N TYR A 424 7.54 -16.14 -1.51
CA TYR A 424 7.08 -17.50 -1.80
C TYR A 424 5.89 -17.47 -2.76
N PRO A 425 5.77 -18.49 -3.65
CA PRO A 425 4.56 -18.72 -4.40
C PRO A 425 3.35 -18.85 -3.46
N GLY A 426 2.22 -18.27 -3.82
CA GLY A 426 0.99 -18.32 -3.04
C GLY A 426 0.08 -19.48 -3.41
N LEU A 427 -1.17 -19.42 -2.94
CA LEU A 427 -2.18 -20.46 -3.20
C LEU A 427 -2.64 -20.50 -4.66
N GLU A 428 -2.36 -19.47 -5.45
CA GLU A 428 -2.64 -19.43 -6.89
C GLU A 428 -1.92 -20.53 -7.66
N VAL A 429 -0.75 -21.01 -7.21
CA VAL A 429 -0.01 -22.05 -7.96
C VAL A 429 -0.68 -23.43 -7.89
N PRO A 430 -1.08 -23.99 -6.74
CA PRO A 430 -1.86 -25.22 -6.73
C PRO A 430 -3.27 -25.04 -7.32
N LEU A 431 -3.87 -23.84 -7.22
CA LEU A 431 -5.14 -23.52 -7.85
C LEU A 431 -5.03 -23.63 -9.38
N LEU A 432 -4.06 -22.95 -10.00
CA LEU A 432 -3.86 -23.00 -11.45
C LEU A 432 -3.50 -24.41 -11.92
N ALA A 433 -2.74 -25.16 -11.13
CA ALA A 433 -2.45 -26.57 -11.41
C ALA A 433 -3.73 -27.44 -11.40
N SER A 434 -4.70 -27.15 -10.52
CA SER A 434 -5.98 -27.86 -10.51
C SER A 434 -6.85 -27.55 -11.73
N LEU A 435 -6.76 -26.32 -12.25
CA LEU A 435 -7.50 -25.90 -13.45
C LEU A 435 -6.90 -26.45 -14.74
N MET A 436 -5.60 -26.73 -14.73
CA MET A 436 -4.86 -27.26 -15.86
C MET A 436 -4.10 -28.52 -15.45
N PRO A 437 -4.74 -29.70 -15.58
CA PRO A 437 -4.16 -30.98 -15.17
C PRO A 437 -2.77 -31.26 -15.75
N ALA A 438 -2.47 -30.69 -16.92
CA ALA A 438 -1.17 -30.80 -17.56
C ALA A 438 -0.03 -30.15 -16.75
N LEU A 439 -0.32 -29.21 -15.85
CA LEU A 439 0.68 -28.63 -14.93
C LEU A 439 1.08 -29.62 -13.82
N GLY A 440 0.24 -30.57 -13.50
CA GLY A 440 0.50 -31.61 -12.50
C GLY A 440 0.92 -31.03 -11.14
N THR A 441 2.01 -31.57 -10.61
CA THR A 441 2.63 -31.15 -9.34
C THR A 441 3.87 -30.26 -9.54
N SER A 442 4.09 -29.72 -10.73
CA SER A 442 5.28 -28.91 -11.04
C SER A 442 5.45 -27.70 -10.10
N TRP A 443 4.35 -27.17 -9.57
CA TRP A 443 4.36 -26.07 -8.60
C TRP A 443 5.10 -26.40 -7.29
N GLN A 444 5.18 -27.69 -6.90
CA GLN A 444 5.90 -28.12 -5.68
C GLN A 444 7.42 -28.02 -5.82
N GLN A 445 7.92 -27.90 -7.05
CA GLN A 445 9.34 -27.76 -7.36
C GLN A 445 9.79 -26.30 -7.43
N LEU A 446 8.85 -25.36 -7.34
CA LEU A 446 9.17 -23.94 -7.35
C LEU A 446 10.03 -23.56 -6.14
N SER A 447 11.00 -22.71 -6.38
CA SER A 447 11.74 -21.99 -5.35
C SER A 447 11.12 -20.63 -5.10
N ALA A 448 11.25 -20.12 -3.88
CA ALA A 448 10.89 -18.73 -3.62
C ALA A 448 11.66 -17.79 -4.55
N GLU A 449 11.00 -16.75 -5.01
CA GLU A 449 11.66 -15.63 -5.67
C GLU A 449 12.56 -14.89 -4.68
N GLU A 450 13.68 -14.40 -5.14
CA GLU A 450 14.66 -13.66 -4.33
C GLU A 450 14.98 -12.34 -4.99
N LEU A 451 15.08 -11.28 -4.19
CA LEU A 451 15.56 -9.97 -4.60
C LEU A 451 16.76 -9.59 -3.74
N ASP A 452 17.94 -9.50 -4.37
CA ASP A 452 19.13 -8.89 -3.75
C ASP A 452 19.10 -7.39 -4.07
N HIS A 453 18.96 -6.57 -3.04
CA HIS A 453 18.90 -5.13 -3.09
C HIS A 453 20.17 -4.50 -2.56
N ALA A 454 20.63 -3.42 -3.20
CA ALA A 454 21.66 -2.52 -2.69
C ALA A 454 21.26 -1.07 -2.97
N GLU A 455 21.36 -0.20 -1.97
CA GLU A 455 21.02 1.22 -2.08
C GLU A 455 22.07 2.08 -1.36
N VAL A 456 22.37 3.23 -1.96
CA VAL A 456 23.15 4.29 -1.32
C VAL A 456 22.41 5.60 -1.50
N GLY A 457 22.46 6.47 -0.51
CA GLY A 457 21.77 7.74 -0.63
C GLY A 457 22.20 8.79 0.38
N VAL A 458 21.61 9.95 0.19
CA VAL A 458 21.86 11.15 0.99
C VAL A 458 20.51 11.81 1.28
N LYS A 459 20.29 12.12 2.55
CA LYS A 459 19.23 13.03 3.00
C LYS A 459 19.92 14.30 3.51
N LEU A 460 19.62 15.43 2.92
CA LEU A 460 20.24 16.71 3.20
C LEU A 460 19.20 17.76 3.57
N SER A 461 19.35 18.40 4.72
CA SER A 461 18.53 19.52 5.19
C SER A 461 19.45 20.73 5.46
N PRO A 462 19.93 21.42 4.40
CA PRO A 462 20.89 22.52 4.55
C PRO A 462 20.32 23.69 5.38
N THR A 463 19.00 23.84 5.34
CA THR A 463 18.23 24.78 6.16
C THR A 463 16.97 24.10 6.64
N GLU A 464 16.29 24.66 7.64
CA GLU A 464 14.96 24.19 8.09
C GLU A 464 13.89 24.27 6.99
N ALA A 465 14.10 25.09 5.98
CA ALA A 465 13.20 25.28 4.85
C ALA A 465 13.41 24.29 3.70
N THR A 466 14.56 23.62 3.65
CA THR A 466 14.98 22.82 2.48
C THR A 466 15.30 21.39 2.87
N GLN A 467 14.71 20.43 2.20
CA GLN A 467 15.11 19.02 2.27
C GLN A 467 15.32 18.48 0.87
N VAL A 468 16.41 17.76 0.70
CA VAL A 468 16.78 17.05 -0.54
C VAL A 468 17.13 15.62 -0.19
N ASP A 469 16.50 14.68 -0.85
CA ASP A 469 16.77 13.25 -0.71
C ASP A 469 17.21 12.71 -2.08
N VAL A 470 18.30 11.98 -2.11
CA VAL A 470 18.82 11.34 -3.32
C VAL A 470 19.17 9.91 -2.98
N SER A 471 18.68 8.96 -3.77
CA SER A 471 19.10 7.56 -3.66
C SER A 471 19.41 6.94 -5.01
N LEU A 472 20.38 6.04 -5.01
CA LEU A 472 20.76 5.18 -6.14
C LEU A 472 20.60 3.74 -5.68
N PHE A 473 19.91 2.92 -6.47
CA PHE A 473 19.70 1.53 -6.10
C PHE A 473 19.98 0.55 -7.24
N HIS A 474 20.27 -0.68 -6.85
CA HIS A 474 20.47 -1.81 -7.73
C HIS A 474 19.78 -3.04 -7.16
N ASP A 475 18.84 -3.57 -7.93
CA ASP A 475 18.08 -4.77 -7.61
C ASP A 475 18.44 -5.90 -8.56
N LYS A 476 18.61 -7.11 -8.02
CA LYS A 476 18.75 -8.34 -8.78
C LYS A 476 17.68 -9.32 -8.36
N VAL A 477 16.67 -9.51 -9.20
CA VAL A 477 15.62 -10.52 -9.00
C VAL A 477 16.09 -11.86 -9.55
N LYS A 478 15.86 -12.92 -8.78
CA LYS A 478 16.21 -14.30 -9.14
C LYS A 478 15.01 -15.21 -8.93
N ASN A 479 15.04 -16.36 -9.60
CA ASN A 479 14.04 -17.43 -9.46
C ASN A 479 12.62 -16.98 -9.75
N ARG A 480 12.42 -15.92 -10.55
CA ARG A 480 11.08 -15.47 -10.86
C ARG A 480 10.27 -16.60 -11.46
N TYR A 481 9.17 -16.97 -10.83
CA TYR A 481 8.30 -17.99 -11.39
C TYR A 481 7.33 -17.39 -12.42
N VAL A 482 7.09 -18.17 -13.45
CA VAL A 482 6.11 -17.84 -14.48
C VAL A 482 5.15 -18.98 -14.63
N PHE A 483 3.92 -18.59 -14.92
CA PHE A 483 2.88 -19.47 -15.37
C PHE A 483 2.55 -19.16 -16.82
N GLY A 484 2.37 -20.18 -17.61
CA GLY A 484 1.92 -20.01 -18.97
C GLY A 484 2.58 -20.96 -19.93
N PHE A 485 2.24 -20.78 -21.17
CA PHE A 485 2.88 -21.37 -22.32
C PHE A 485 3.79 -20.31 -22.94
N PRO A 486 4.98 -20.03 -22.37
CA PRO A 486 5.92 -19.21 -23.13
C PRO A 486 6.13 -19.93 -24.44
N PRO A 487 6.27 -19.23 -25.58
CA PRO A 487 6.54 -19.86 -26.86
C PRO A 487 7.81 -20.76 -26.81
N ASP A 488 8.67 -20.53 -25.83
CA ASP A 488 9.94 -21.21 -25.65
C ASP A 488 9.92 -22.39 -24.64
N VAL A 489 8.78 -22.67 -23.98
CA VAL A 489 8.66 -23.80 -23.06
C VAL A 489 8.01 -24.97 -23.78
N PRO A 490 8.72 -26.09 -23.97
CA PRO A 490 8.16 -27.26 -24.63
C PRO A 490 6.99 -27.86 -23.81
N PRO A 491 6.01 -28.47 -24.45
CA PRO A 491 4.95 -29.23 -23.76
C PRO A 491 5.56 -30.35 -22.90
N PRO A 492 4.91 -30.74 -21.77
CA PRO A 492 3.70 -30.17 -21.20
C PRO A 492 3.91 -28.82 -20.51
N PRO A 493 2.88 -27.97 -20.39
CA PRO A 493 2.99 -26.73 -19.63
C PRO A 493 3.35 -27.04 -18.17
N GLN A 494 4.20 -26.21 -17.60
CA GLN A 494 4.65 -26.37 -16.21
C GLN A 494 4.94 -25.02 -15.56
N PHE A 495 4.95 -24.99 -14.23
CA PHE A 495 5.52 -23.87 -13.50
C PHE A 495 7.05 -23.94 -13.54
N LEU A 496 7.68 -22.81 -13.80
CA LEU A 496 9.14 -22.71 -13.89
C LEU A 496 9.63 -21.47 -13.15
N ASN A 497 10.78 -21.61 -12.49
CA ASN A 497 11.57 -20.47 -12.10
C ASN A 497 12.41 -20.03 -13.30
N LEU A 498 12.03 -18.94 -13.95
CA LEU A 498 12.82 -18.34 -15.01
C LEU A 498 13.90 -17.43 -14.44
N GLY A 499 15.02 -17.42 -15.08
CA GLY A 499 16.19 -16.57 -14.98
C GLY A 499 16.22 -15.42 -13.95
N SER A 500 17.06 -14.47 -14.20
CA SER A 500 17.17 -13.27 -13.38
C SER A 500 17.10 -12.02 -14.24
N TYR A 501 16.54 -10.95 -13.70
CA TYR A 501 16.68 -9.62 -14.27
C TYR A 501 17.26 -8.65 -13.23
N ARG A 502 17.71 -7.51 -13.70
CA ARG A 502 18.23 -6.44 -12.85
C ARG A 502 17.45 -5.16 -13.10
N MET A 503 17.30 -4.39 -12.04
CA MET A 503 16.79 -3.04 -12.08
C MET A 503 17.85 -2.11 -11.49
N ARG A 504 18.16 -1.03 -12.17
CA ARG A 504 18.93 0.09 -11.64
C ARG A 504 18.05 1.30 -11.62
N GLY A 505 18.20 2.13 -10.62
CA GLY A 505 17.40 3.34 -10.54
C GLY A 505 18.04 4.43 -9.72
N ALA A 506 17.49 5.61 -9.91
CA ALA A 506 17.78 6.79 -9.12
C ALA A 506 16.47 7.45 -8.72
N GLU A 507 16.38 7.90 -7.49
CA GLU A 507 15.28 8.72 -7.00
C GLU A 507 15.83 10.01 -6.41
N VAL A 508 15.18 11.10 -6.70
CA VAL A 508 15.47 12.42 -6.13
C VAL A 508 14.15 13.00 -5.64
N SER A 509 14.10 13.49 -4.43
CA SER A 509 13.00 14.32 -3.95
C SER A 509 13.53 15.62 -3.33
N VAL A 510 12.78 16.68 -3.53
CA VAL A 510 13.08 18.02 -3.03
C VAL A 510 11.82 18.58 -2.39
N ARG A 511 11.98 19.14 -1.20
CA ARG A 511 10.97 19.92 -0.51
C ARG A 511 11.56 21.26 -0.12
N GLN A 512 10.85 22.34 -0.45
CA GLN A 512 11.27 23.71 -0.16
C GLN A 512 10.11 24.50 0.42
N ALA A 513 10.21 24.95 1.66
CA ALA A 513 9.33 25.99 2.19
C ALA A 513 9.72 27.35 1.58
N VAL A 514 8.71 28.08 1.11
CA VAL A 514 8.87 29.41 0.48
C VAL A 514 8.06 30.41 1.30
N GLY A 515 8.76 31.28 1.99
CA GLY A 515 8.14 32.17 2.98
C GLY A 515 7.54 31.37 4.14
N ARG A 516 6.42 31.84 4.69
CA ARG A 516 5.75 31.21 5.84
C ARG A 516 4.61 30.26 5.45
N ASP A 517 4.08 30.44 4.23
CA ASP A 517 2.77 29.91 3.88
C ASP A 517 2.82 28.92 2.72
N TRP A 518 3.95 28.76 2.04
CA TRP A 518 4.05 27.94 0.85
C TRP A 518 5.09 26.85 0.97
N THR A 519 4.82 25.71 0.38
CA THR A 519 5.76 24.59 0.19
C THR A 519 5.73 24.15 -1.26
N VAL A 520 6.90 24.07 -1.88
CA VAL A 520 7.10 23.49 -3.21
C VAL A 520 7.76 22.13 -3.04
N PHE A 521 7.38 21.18 -3.86
CA PHE A 521 7.99 19.86 -3.85
C PHE A 521 8.18 19.31 -5.26
N GLY A 522 9.09 18.36 -5.37
CA GLY A 522 9.33 17.60 -6.58
C GLY A 522 9.92 16.24 -6.28
N GLY A 523 9.58 15.25 -7.10
CA GLY A 523 10.13 13.91 -7.05
C GLY A 523 10.43 13.40 -8.45
N LEU A 524 11.64 12.91 -8.69
CA LEU A 524 12.07 12.30 -9.94
C LEU A 524 12.47 10.86 -9.69
N THR A 525 11.95 9.94 -10.50
CA THR A 525 12.36 8.53 -10.51
C THR A 525 12.87 8.16 -11.91
N LEU A 526 14.04 7.57 -11.95
CA LEU A 526 14.66 7.03 -13.16
C LEU A 526 14.85 5.52 -12.99
N LEU A 527 14.34 4.72 -13.93
CA LEU A 527 14.43 3.25 -13.89
C LEU A 527 15.07 2.71 -15.16
N ALA A 528 15.98 1.76 -15.01
CA ALA A 528 16.69 1.10 -16.07
C ALA A 528 16.65 -0.44 -15.88
N PRO A 529 15.54 -1.11 -16.24
CA PRO A 529 15.45 -2.56 -16.22
C PRO A 529 16.30 -3.19 -17.32
N THR A 530 16.81 -4.41 -17.10
CA THR A 530 17.46 -5.20 -18.15
C THR A 530 16.47 -5.94 -19.06
N ILE A 531 15.18 -5.86 -18.76
CA ILE A 531 14.07 -6.35 -19.58
C ILE A 531 13.34 -5.15 -20.16
N ASP A 532 13.39 -4.96 -21.46
CA ASP A 532 12.85 -3.75 -22.12
C ASP A 532 11.33 -3.59 -21.98
N ASN A 533 10.59 -4.68 -21.98
CA ASN A 533 9.13 -4.70 -21.90
C ASN A 533 8.61 -5.05 -20.49
N LEU A 534 9.36 -4.75 -19.45
CA LEU A 534 8.89 -4.95 -18.07
C LEU A 534 7.65 -4.08 -17.83
N PRO A 535 6.49 -4.66 -17.51
CA PRO A 535 5.25 -3.91 -17.42
C PRO A 535 5.26 -2.88 -16.27
N TYR A 536 4.49 -1.81 -16.45
CA TYR A 536 4.26 -0.75 -15.44
C TYR A 536 5.55 -0.15 -14.85
N THR A 537 6.59 -0.11 -15.68
CA THR A 537 7.93 0.37 -15.31
C THR A 537 8.33 1.54 -16.19
N PRO A 538 7.84 2.76 -15.91
CA PRO A 538 8.24 3.94 -16.68
C PRO A 538 9.73 4.21 -16.48
N LYS A 539 10.47 4.43 -17.56
CA LYS A 539 11.90 4.79 -17.47
C LYS A 539 12.12 6.14 -16.77
N ARG A 540 11.10 7.01 -16.80
CA ARG A 540 11.11 8.34 -16.15
C ARG A 540 9.74 8.64 -15.58
N ALA A 541 9.70 9.03 -14.32
CA ALA A 541 8.51 9.57 -13.67
C ALA A 541 8.89 10.83 -12.89
N LEU A 542 8.05 11.85 -12.97
CA LEU A 542 8.22 13.12 -12.28
C LEU A 542 6.92 13.49 -11.59
N THR A 543 7.02 13.93 -10.35
CA THR A 543 5.94 14.57 -9.61
C THR A 543 6.41 15.93 -9.15
N ILE A 544 5.59 16.96 -9.34
CA ILE A 544 5.83 18.30 -8.81
C ILE A 544 4.56 18.83 -8.18
N GLY A 545 4.69 19.76 -7.26
CA GLY A 545 3.53 20.42 -6.69
C GLY A 545 3.89 21.59 -5.81
N ILE A 546 2.86 22.34 -5.48
CA ILE A 546 2.90 23.46 -4.57
C ILE A 546 1.64 23.45 -3.73
N ASN A 547 1.77 23.78 -2.47
CA ASN A 547 0.64 24.00 -1.60
C ASN A 547 0.94 25.11 -0.60
N GLY A 548 -0.10 25.78 -0.15
CA GLY A 548 0.02 26.90 0.76
C GLY A 548 -1.27 27.67 0.97
N GLN A 549 -1.11 28.88 1.47
CA GLN A 549 -2.21 29.80 1.76
C GLN A 549 -2.09 31.10 0.96
N LEU A 550 -3.19 31.53 0.36
CA LEU A 550 -3.32 32.83 -0.29
C LEU A 550 -4.48 33.58 0.36
N GLY A 551 -4.17 34.49 1.28
CA GLY A 551 -5.20 35.07 2.14
C GLY A 551 -5.89 33.96 2.96
N PRO A 552 -7.24 33.87 2.93
CA PRO A 552 -7.97 32.82 3.61
C PRO A 552 -7.96 31.47 2.84
N LEU A 553 -7.60 31.49 1.56
CA LEU A 553 -7.66 30.28 0.72
C LEU A 553 -6.48 29.37 0.95
N ARG A 554 -6.77 28.08 1.16
CA ARG A 554 -5.78 27.02 1.08
C ARG A 554 -5.76 26.44 -0.33
N ILE A 555 -4.58 26.39 -0.92
CA ILE A 555 -4.38 25.97 -2.31
C ILE A 555 -3.40 24.79 -2.31
N ALA A 556 -3.75 23.74 -3.04
CA ALA A 556 -2.86 22.64 -3.38
C ALA A 556 -2.93 22.40 -4.88
N PHE A 557 -1.77 22.27 -5.50
CA PHE A 557 -1.62 21.91 -6.92
C PHE A 557 -0.55 20.84 -7.03
N ASP A 558 -0.81 19.82 -7.84
CA ASP A 558 0.18 18.82 -8.20
C ASP A 558 0.10 18.45 -9.67
N ALA A 559 1.23 18.06 -10.23
CA ALA A 559 1.30 17.47 -11.55
C ALA A 559 2.22 16.23 -11.51
N GLN A 560 1.83 15.22 -12.26
CA GLN A 560 2.60 13.99 -12.44
C GLN A 560 2.86 13.77 -13.93
N TYR A 561 4.05 13.31 -14.24
CA TYR A 561 4.47 12.87 -15.56
C TYR A 561 5.04 11.47 -15.48
N GLN A 562 4.71 10.64 -16.44
CA GLN A 562 5.41 9.37 -16.70
C GLN A 562 5.73 9.24 -18.20
N SER A 563 6.88 8.63 -18.48
CA SER A 563 7.22 8.21 -19.84
C SER A 563 6.32 7.06 -20.30
N GLU A 564 6.37 6.68 -21.56
CA GLU A 564 5.71 5.47 -22.06
C GLU A 564 6.05 4.25 -21.22
N VAL A 565 5.09 3.36 -21.07
CA VAL A 565 5.25 2.09 -20.35
C VAL A 565 4.70 0.93 -21.18
N TRP A 566 5.21 -0.27 -20.90
CA TRP A 566 4.52 -1.49 -21.25
C TRP A 566 3.45 -1.79 -20.20
N ALA A 567 2.29 -2.23 -20.62
CA ALA A 567 1.23 -2.71 -19.73
C ALA A 567 0.83 -4.13 -20.13
N LEU A 568 0.29 -4.90 -19.19
CA LEU A 568 -0.21 -6.23 -19.49
C LEU A 568 -1.43 -6.16 -20.39
N ASN A 569 -1.41 -6.90 -21.48
CA ASN A 569 -2.56 -7.07 -22.35
C ASN A 569 -3.58 -8.05 -21.71
N ARG A 570 -4.85 -7.88 -22.03
CA ARG A 570 -5.92 -8.78 -21.58
C ARG A 570 -5.83 -10.17 -22.24
N SER A 571 -5.31 -10.23 -23.45
CA SER A 571 -5.10 -11.48 -24.17
C SER A 571 -3.96 -12.27 -23.55
N ARG A 572 -4.30 -13.43 -23.00
CA ARG A 572 -3.34 -14.41 -22.47
C ARG A 572 -3.22 -15.63 -23.37
N ALA A 573 -3.54 -15.46 -24.66
CA ALA A 573 -3.42 -16.51 -25.64
C ALA A 573 -1.95 -16.86 -25.86
N ALA A 574 -1.65 -18.15 -25.97
CA ALA A 574 -0.31 -18.62 -26.32
C ALA A 574 0.15 -18.02 -27.67
N GLY A 575 1.39 -17.55 -27.73
CA GLY A 575 1.96 -16.97 -28.96
C GLY A 575 1.56 -15.53 -29.25
N VAL A 576 0.76 -14.88 -28.40
CA VAL A 576 0.43 -13.44 -28.49
C VAL A 576 1.27 -12.65 -27.51
N ALA A 577 1.74 -11.46 -27.90
CA ALA A 577 2.46 -10.57 -27.00
C ALA A 577 1.56 -10.22 -25.80
N ASN A 578 2.02 -10.55 -24.58
CA ASN A 578 1.26 -10.29 -23.34
C ASN A 578 1.37 -8.84 -22.87
N THR A 579 2.12 -8.00 -23.57
CA THR A 579 2.35 -6.60 -23.24
C THR A 579 2.08 -5.71 -24.44
N GLU A 580 1.55 -4.53 -24.16
CA GLU A 580 1.29 -3.48 -25.13
C GLU A 580 1.77 -2.13 -24.58
N LYS A 581 2.25 -1.25 -25.42
CA LYS A 581 2.70 0.08 -25.01
C LYS A 581 1.54 1.01 -24.70
N VAL A 582 1.69 1.75 -23.61
CA VAL A 582 0.84 2.89 -23.23
C VAL A 582 1.67 4.15 -23.35
N SER A 583 1.14 5.14 -24.03
CA SER A 583 1.80 6.44 -24.20
C SER A 583 2.07 7.11 -22.87
N GLY A 584 3.19 7.82 -22.78
CA GLY A 584 3.48 8.68 -21.64
C GLY A 584 2.48 9.83 -21.55
N PHE A 585 2.27 10.34 -20.36
CA PHE A 585 1.34 11.44 -20.10
C PHE A 585 1.81 12.38 -19.00
N ALA A 586 1.23 13.57 -18.97
CA ALA A 586 1.32 14.51 -17.86
C ALA A 586 -0.09 14.91 -17.44
N VAL A 587 -0.41 14.83 -16.16
CA VAL A 587 -1.71 15.17 -15.58
C VAL A 587 -1.51 16.07 -14.38
N ALA A 588 -2.32 17.13 -14.27
CA ALA A 588 -2.29 18.06 -13.16
C ALA A 588 -3.63 18.08 -12.41
N ASN A 589 -3.57 18.31 -11.11
CA ASN A 589 -4.72 18.37 -10.22
C ASN A 589 -4.62 19.63 -9.37
N ALA A 590 -5.76 20.14 -8.91
CA ALA A 590 -5.83 21.29 -8.04
C ALA A 590 -6.92 21.13 -6.99
N ARG A 591 -6.67 21.67 -5.80
CA ARG A 591 -7.65 21.80 -4.74
C ARG A 591 -7.57 23.19 -4.12
N ILE A 592 -8.72 23.83 -4.00
CA ILE A 592 -8.86 25.12 -3.32
C ILE A 592 -9.87 24.94 -2.19
N ALA A 593 -9.53 25.40 -1.00
CA ALA A 593 -10.40 25.34 0.14
C ALA A 593 -10.50 26.70 0.85
N TYR A 594 -11.70 27.02 1.32
CA TYR A 594 -11.98 28.18 2.12
C TYR A 594 -12.35 27.75 3.55
N PRO A 595 -11.68 28.25 4.59
CA PRO A 595 -11.93 27.85 5.97
C PRO A 595 -13.33 28.29 6.43
N LEU A 596 -14.00 27.37 7.11
CA LEU A 596 -15.30 27.61 7.75
C LEU A 596 -15.17 27.33 9.25
N PRO A 597 -14.80 28.33 10.09
CA PRO A 597 -14.57 28.12 11.52
C PRO A 597 -15.76 27.54 12.27
N ALA A 598 -16.99 27.78 11.79
CA ALA A 598 -18.20 27.18 12.33
C ALA A 598 -18.24 25.65 12.27
N LEU A 599 -17.44 25.05 11.36
CA LEU A 599 -17.27 23.60 11.21
C LEU A 599 -16.02 23.08 11.96
N GLY A 600 -15.44 23.86 12.87
CA GLY A 600 -14.28 23.52 13.67
C GLY A 600 -12.95 24.04 13.10
N LYS A 601 -11.85 23.77 13.82
CA LYS A 601 -10.50 24.32 13.50
C LYS A 601 -9.99 23.98 12.10
N LYS A 602 -10.38 22.82 11.55
CA LYS A 602 -10.03 22.36 10.20
C LYS A 602 -11.28 22.32 9.28
N GLY A 603 -12.37 23.00 9.70
CA GLY A 603 -13.60 23.09 8.90
C GLY A 603 -13.38 23.91 7.64
N GLU A 604 -13.83 23.43 6.49
CA GLU A 604 -13.64 24.08 5.20
C GLU A 604 -14.70 23.66 4.18
N ILE A 605 -14.97 24.54 3.23
CA ILE A 605 -15.57 24.20 1.93
C ILE A 605 -14.44 24.10 0.91
N PHE A 606 -14.50 23.12 0.01
CA PHE A 606 -13.46 22.94 -0.99
C PHE A 606 -14.00 22.60 -2.37
N LEU A 607 -13.21 22.97 -3.38
CA LEU A 607 -13.32 22.51 -4.76
C LEU A 607 -12.03 21.74 -5.08
N ALA A 608 -12.17 20.52 -5.59
CA ALA A 608 -11.08 19.73 -6.12
C ALA A 608 -11.33 19.41 -7.59
N VAL A 609 -10.29 19.56 -8.42
CA VAL A 609 -10.34 19.25 -9.86
C VAL A 609 -9.19 18.32 -10.18
N GLU A 610 -9.49 17.18 -10.76
CA GLU A 610 -8.51 16.23 -11.29
C GLU A 610 -8.45 16.38 -12.82
N ASN A 611 -7.26 16.09 -13.38
CA ASN A 611 -6.98 16.29 -14.79
C ASN A 611 -7.35 17.69 -15.29
N LEU A 612 -6.81 18.70 -14.62
CA LEU A 612 -7.15 20.12 -14.81
C LEU A 612 -7.10 20.57 -16.28
N PHE A 613 -6.17 20.00 -17.06
CA PHE A 613 -5.94 20.38 -18.47
C PHE A 613 -6.64 19.46 -19.48
N ASP A 614 -7.56 18.59 -18.98
CA ASP A 614 -8.38 17.71 -19.83
C ASP A 614 -7.55 16.81 -20.75
N ARG A 615 -6.47 16.22 -20.19
CA ARG A 615 -5.55 15.37 -20.94
C ARG A 615 -6.16 13.99 -21.15
N ASP A 616 -6.14 13.49 -22.38
CA ASP A 616 -6.40 12.09 -22.67
C ASP A 616 -5.21 11.23 -22.19
N TYR A 617 -5.47 10.28 -21.32
CA TYR A 617 -4.46 9.35 -20.79
C TYR A 617 -5.07 8.04 -20.33
N ALA A 618 -4.23 7.04 -20.21
CA ALA A 618 -4.59 5.72 -19.68
C ALA A 618 -3.41 5.11 -18.95
N TYR A 619 -3.71 4.25 -17.97
CA TYR A 619 -2.70 3.39 -17.34
C TYR A 619 -2.61 2.02 -18.05
N ARG A 620 -3.61 1.70 -18.89
CA ARG A 620 -3.74 0.43 -19.60
C ARG A 620 -4.28 0.68 -21.00
N PRO A 621 -3.82 -0.07 -22.03
CA PRO A 621 -4.32 0.05 -23.39
C PRO A 621 -5.84 -0.17 -23.45
N GLY A 622 -6.55 0.75 -24.12
CA GLY A 622 -8.00 0.68 -24.27
C GLY A 622 -8.82 1.05 -23.02
N TYR A 623 -8.18 1.52 -21.95
CA TYR A 623 -8.84 1.91 -20.70
C TYR A 623 -8.54 3.39 -20.37
N PRO A 624 -9.16 4.33 -21.10
CA PRO A 624 -8.96 5.75 -20.84
C PRO A 624 -9.43 6.13 -19.45
N MET A 625 -8.68 7.01 -18.81
CA MET A 625 -9.07 7.66 -17.57
C MET A 625 -10.03 8.82 -17.87
N PRO A 626 -10.77 9.31 -16.86
CA PRO A 626 -11.61 10.49 -17.05
C PRO A 626 -10.83 11.69 -17.60
N GLY A 627 -11.44 12.46 -18.46
CA GLY A 627 -11.05 13.82 -18.77
C GLY A 627 -11.09 14.70 -17.51
N ARG A 628 -11.16 16.01 -17.64
CA ARG A 628 -11.28 16.90 -16.48
C ARG A 628 -12.56 16.62 -15.71
N TRP A 629 -12.43 16.43 -14.40
CA TRP A 629 -13.55 16.19 -13.51
C TRP A 629 -13.31 16.83 -12.14
N GLY A 630 -14.37 17.10 -11.40
CA GLY A 630 -14.25 17.81 -10.15
C GLY A 630 -15.30 17.44 -9.11
N GLN A 631 -15.03 17.87 -7.89
CA GLN A 631 -15.86 17.67 -6.71
C GLN A 631 -15.91 18.95 -5.88
N VAL A 632 -17.08 19.23 -5.31
CA VAL A 632 -17.26 20.22 -4.26
C VAL A 632 -17.60 19.49 -2.96
N GLY A 633 -17.05 19.94 -1.86
CA GLY A 633 -17.29 19.27 -0.59
C GLY A 633 -17.12 20.18 0.62
N LEU A 634 -17.56 19.64 1.74
CA LEU A 634 -17.42 20.21 3.08
C LEU A 634 -16.61 19.25 3.94
N SER A 635 -15.75 19.78 4.78
CA SER A 635 -15.18 19.03 5.91
C SER A 635 -15.39 19.79 7.22
N ALA A 636 -15.60 19.02 8.27
CA ALA A 636 -15.77 19.50 9.64
C ALA A 636 -14.75 18.80 10.55
N SER A 637 -14.38 19.46 11.66
CA SER A 637 -13.51 18.86 12.69
C SER A 637 -13.86 19.43 14.05
N PHE A 638 -13.79 18.65 15.10
CA PHE A 638 -14.04 19.05 16.48
C PHE A 638 -13.03 18.44 17.44
#